data_0e96a859b325dced685dceb5ff64f402
#
_entry.id   0e96a859b325dced685dceb5ff64f402
#
_cell.length_a   1.000
_cell.length_b   1.000
_cell.length_c   1.000
_cell.angle_alpha   90.00
_cell.angle_beta   90.00
_cell.angle_gamma   90.00
#
_symmetry.space_group_name_H-M   'P 1'
#
loop_
_entity.id
_entity.type
_entity.pdbx_description
1 polymer ?
#
loop_
_entity_poly.entity_id
_entity_poly.type
_entity_poly.pdbx_seq_one_letter_code
_entity_poly.pdbx_strand_id
1 'polypeptide(L)'
;MNMNTTPLEAETRVLIDRSLENLGWKFKGKDKNVFFEQPKTELERKKLGGKRPDYVLYSKEREKPLIVIEAKKKGSRIDEALEQGIGYARAIDAPLVFATDGVFCKAFHTGANRPPILNGEEIDEFIREALALRYLTSYEVNTVSPKVQYDRKELIRIFDEANNMLRGEGLRAGIERFGEFANILFLKLISESEQAKKERGEPTKFDMACSWDAIKGIPASTRIEYINKTVYNKLNALYETDIFTPLQIKDTGILKDIMDKLDPLMLTDVDSDVKGDAFEYFLKASTSTKNDLGEYFTPRHIVKTMVRLVNPQIGEKIYDPFCGTGGFLIESFRHIYNNMARTEANLKTLREKTVYGHEITNTARITKMNMILAGDGHSNIEMKDSLANPIDGTSTYTDENGVVHHNGFDIVLANMPYSQKTKHGNLYDLPSTNGDSICVQHCMKAINSTSENGRMALVVPEGFLFRKDLTKTREYLLENCQLQSIISLPQGVFLPYTGVKTDIIYATKVNQKIKASERRKDFWYFDVKSDGYTLDNHRRKLDTPSDLSKYEEYRKFDKDQIENMLKVGFEIIPLDKVHKNSNIFVGSRYREQKAIISNYEIVTIGDVATLVSGYGFPMALQGQVGTIPFYKVGDMNSVGNEIEMHDSRNYVSIEVAQEQKWITSPKGTVIFPKIGAAIATNKKRILSEPAMFDNNVMGIICSERIMPRFMWYVLNSIDISNWATRANPPSISKDIVLEQRIPLPPLEAQQQIVSELDGYQQIIAGARVVVSNYNPVISTNEMWKTVTVGDLFEVVTDTVNPANETGTVDYVGLENIESGTGKIIGKLECDINTIKSTKRVFKNTDILFGSK
;
A
#
# COMPACT_ATOMS: atom_id res chain seq x y z
N MET A 1 -39.00 27.01 -11.02
CA MET A 1 -37.98 25.99 -11.21
C MET A 1 -36.67 26.52 -10.59
N ASN A 2 -36.43 26.27 -9.31
CA ASN A 2 -35.24 26.70 -8.63
C ASN A 2 -34.18 25.62 -8.78
N MET A 3 -33.26 25.80 -9.73
CA MET A 3 -32.00 25.08 -9.78
C MET A 3 -31.04 25.78 -8.81
N ASN A 4 -31.08 25.38 -7.55
CA ASN A 4 -30.01 25.71 -6.59
C ASN A 4 -28.97 24.57 -6.59
N THR A 5 -28.32 24.33 -7.73
CA THR A 5 -27.09 23.57 -7.78
C THR A 5 -25.94 24.57 -7.68
N THR A 6 -25.12 24.45 -6.65
CA THR A 6 -23.89 25.25 -6.54
C THR A 6 -22.96 24.92 -7.73
N PRO A 7 -22.18 25.89 -8.27
CA PRO A 7 -21.35 25.68 -9.47
C PRO A 7 -20.43 24.43 -9.44
N LEU A 8 -19.99 24.04 -8.26
CA LEU A 8 -19.10 22.89 -8.05
C LEU A 8 -19.80 21.50 -8.11
N GLU A 9 -21.09 21.43 -7.86
CA GLU A 9 -21.90 20.23 -8.02
C GLU A 9 -22.24 19.99 -9.49
N ALA A 10 -22.37 21.07 -10.26
CA ALA A 10 -22.55 21.03 -11.71
C ALA A 10 -21.32 20.44 -12.42
N GLU A 11 -20.11 20.72 -11.94
CA GLU A 11 -18.86 20.13 -12.49
C GLU A 11 -18.82 18.62 -12.29
N THR A 12 -19.18 18.14 -11.11
CA THR A 12 -19.25 16.69 -10.82
C THR A 12 -20.25 16.00 -11.71
N ARG A 13 -21.44 16.61 -11.92
CA ARG A 13 -22.46 16.04 -12.82
C ARG A 13 -21.98 15.93 -14.28
N VAL A 14 -21.23 16.91 -14.77
CA VAL A 14 -20.64 16.83 -16.12
C VAL A 14 -19.67 15.65 -16.26
N LEU A 15 -18.89 15.37 -15.23
CA LEU A 15 -17.98 14.23 -15.24
C LEU A 15 -18.74 12.90 -15.22
N ILE A 16 -19.79 12.80 -14.41
CA ILE A 16 -20.66 11.62 -14.34
C ILE A 16 -21.34 11.40 -15.69
N ASP A 17 -21.94 12.43 -16.28
CA ASP A 17 -22.66 12.34 -17.56
C ASP A 17 -21.73 11.80 -18.65
N ARG A 18 -20.50 12.35 -18.75
CA ARG A 18 -19.50 11.87 -19.72
C ARG A 18 -19.10 10.43 -19.48
N SER A 19 -18.88 10.05 -18.23
CA SER A 19 -18.50 8.67 -17.89
C SER A 19 -19.61 7.69 -18.27
N LEU A 20 -20.86 8.01 -17.96
CA LEU A 20 -22.00 7.18 -18.30
C LEU A 20 -22.23 7.11 -19.83
N GLU A 21 -22.09 8.21 -20.56
CA GLU A 21 -22.20 8.21 -22.03
C GLU A 21 -21.10 7.33 -22.67
N ASN A 22 -19.86 7.39 -22.17
CA ASN A 22 -18.76 6.56 -22.61
C ASN A 22 -19.00 5.07 -22.37
N LEU A 23 -19.71 4.72 -21.31
CA LEU A 23 -20.10 3.37 -20.96
C LEU A 23 -21.34 2.89 -21.74
N GLY A 24 -21.91 3.75 -22.59
CA GLY A 24 -23.04 3.41 -23.48
C GLY A 24 -24.41 3.69 -22.88
N TRP A 25 -24.50 4.34 -21.72
CA TRP A 25 -25.77 4.78 -21.14
C TRP A 25 -26.36 5.93 -21.95
N LYS A 26 -27.69 5.99 -22.09
CA LYS A 26 -28.38 6.91 -22.98
C LYS A 26 -29.24 7.91 -22.20
N PHE A 27 -28.93 9.19 -22.36
CA PHE A 27 -29.64 10.30 -21.72
C PHE A 27 -30.85 10.80 -22.55
N LYS A 28 -30.87 10.56 -23.87
CA LYS A 28 -31.87 11.08 -24.82
C LYS A 28 -32.25 10.01 -25.85
N GLY A 29 -33.36 10.24 -26.55
CA GLY A 29 -33.81 9.34 -27.62
C GLY A 29 -34.78 8.25 -27.16
N LYS A 30 -35.14 7.34 -28.09
CA LYS A 30 -36.06 6.23 -27.82
C LYS A 30 -35.51 5.22 -26.82
N ASP A 31 -34.21 5.09 -26.79
CA ASP A 31 -33.47 4.16 -25.90
C ASP A 31 -32.95 4.83 -24.62
N LYS A 32 -33.57 5.95 -24.21
CA LYS A 32 -33.20 6.64 -22.96
C LYS A 32 -33.34 5.70 -21.76
N ASN A 33 -32.22 5.50 -21.02
CA ASN A 33 -32.18 4.64 -19.84
C ASN A 33 -31.50 5.29 -18.61
N VAL A 34 -31.15 6.59 -18.70
CA VAL A 34 -30.67 7.42 -17.58
C VAL A 34 -31.71 8.47 -17.23
N PHE A 35 -32.09 8.54 -15.96
CA PHE A 35 -33.07 9.46 -15.44
C PHE A 35 -32.49 10.29 -14.30
N PHE A 36 -32.74 11.60 -14.31
CA PHE A 36 -32.28 12.56 -13.32
C PHE A 36 -33.34 12.85 -12.29
N GLU A 37 -32.95 12.92 -11.03
CA GLU A 37 -33.75 13.39 -9.88
C GLU A 37 -35.12 12.68 -9.70
N GLN A 38 -35.55 11.92 -10.67
CA GLN A 38 -36.81 11.19 -10.62
C GLN A 38 -36.68 9.85 -11.33
N PRO A 39 -37.11 8.75 -10.71
CA PRO A 39 -37.21 7.46 -11.37
C PRO A 39 -38.24 7.48 -12.51
N LYS A 40 -38.14 6.46 -13.39
CA LYS A 40 -38.96 6.34 -14.59
C LYS A 40 -40.46 6.23 -14.29
N THR A 41 -40.84 5.46 -13.26
CA THR A 41 -42.23 5.13 -12.98
C THR A 41 -42.80 5.94 -11.82
N GLU A 42 -44.11 6.17 -11.84
CA GLU A 42 -44.82 6.88 -10.77
C GLU A 42 -44.85 6.10 -9.46
N LEU A 43 -44.86 4.75 -9.55
CA LEU A 43 -44.80 3.87 -8.39
C LEU A 43 -43.47 4.02 -7.62
N GLU A 44 -42.35 4.07 -8.34
CA GLU A 44 -41.05 4.28 -7.74
C GLU A 44 -40.91 5.68 -7.10
N ARG A 45 -41.52 6.71 -7.73
CA ARG A 45 -41.55 8.06 -7.15
C ARG A 45 -42.33 8.08 -5.83
N LYS A 46 -43.48 7.35 -5.75
CA LYS A 46 -44.22 7.20 -4.51
C LYS A 46 -43.41 6.45 -3.43
N LYS A 47 -42.71 5.38 -3.80
CA LYS A 47 -41.82 4.63 -2.86
C LYS A 47 -40.71 5.50 -2.28
N LEU A 48 -40.19 6.45 -3.02
CA LEU A 48 -39.17 7.39 -2.54
C LEU A 48 -39.69 8.47 -1.58
N GLY A 49 -41.00 8.63 -1.44
CA GLY A 49 -41.61 9.57 -0.48
C GLY A 49 -41.17 11.03 -0.67
N GLY A 50 -40.96 11.46 -1.90
CA GLY A 50 -40.53 12.83 -2.25
C GLY A 50 -39.01 13.05 -2.28
N LYS A 51 -38.22 12.05 -1.91
CA LYS A 51 -36.75 12.07 -2.04
C LYS A 51 -36.35 11.92 -3.50
N ARG A 52 -35.17 12.48 -3.88
CA ARG A 52 -34.73 12.57 -5.27
C ARG A 52 -33.31 12.08 -5.37
N PRO A 53 -33.07 10.86 -5.92
CA PRO A 53 -31.72 10.42 -6.28
C PRO A 53 -31.16 11.25 -7.43
N ASP A 54 -29.86 11.52 -7.46
CA ASP A 54 -29.28 12.30 -8.55
C ASP A 54 -29.45 11.60 -9.91
N TYR A 55 -29.20 10.27 -9.97
CA TYR A 55 -29.41 9.46 -11.18
C TYR A 55 -30.05 8.12 -10.83
N VAL A 56 -30.90 7.65 -11.74
CA VAL A 56 -31.43 6.28 -11.75
C VAL A 56 -31.24 5.70 -13.16
N LEU A 57 -30.53 4.59 -13.26
CA LEU A 57 -30.20 3.93 -14.51
C LEU A 57 -31.00 2.64 -14.65
N TYR A 58 -31.54 2.41 -15.85
CA TYR A 58 -32.37 1.25 -16.18
C TYR A 58 -31.74 0.41 -17.29
N SER A 59 -32.05 -0.88 -17.30
CA SER A 59 -31.80 -1.71 -18.46
C SER A 59 -32.76 -1.39 -19.59
N LYS A 60 -32.31 -1.52 -20.83
CA LYS A 60 -33.17 -1.44 -22.02
C LYS A 60 -34.27 -2.51 -22.03
N GLU A 61 -33.98 -3.66 -21.46
CA GLU A 61 -34.86 -4.84 -21.46
C GLU A 61 -35.68 -5.00 -20.17
N ARG A 62 -35.44 -4.17 -19.16
CA ARG A 62 -36.09 -4.26 -17.84
C ARG A 62 -36.84 -2.98 -17.50
N GLU A 63 -38.01 -3.15 -16.92
CA GLU A 63 -38.76 -2.02 -16.34
C GLU A 63 -38.23 -1.57 -14.98
N LYS A 64 -37.38 -2.38 -14.31
CA LYS A 64 -36.82 -2.09 -12.98
C LYS A 64 -35.45 -1.41 -13.07
N PRO A 65 -35.17 -0.50 -12.11
CA PRO A 65 -33.87 0.18 -12.06
C PRO A 65 -32.73 -0.81 -11.78
N LEU A 66 -31.55 -0.51 -12.31
CA LEU A 66 -30.31 -1.25 -12.08
C LEU A 66 -29.39 -0.56 -11.12
N ILE A 67 -29.23 0.76 -11.27
CA ILE A 67 -28.22 1.53 -10.56
C ILE A 67 -28.86 2.83 -10.06
N VAL A 68 -28.56 3.18 -8.81
CA VAL A 68 -28.74 4.53 -8.26
C VAL A 68 -27.38 5.18 -8.12
N ILE A 69 -27.25 6.46 -8.52
CA ILE A 69 -26.01 7.22 -8.33
C ILE A 69 -26.32 8.47 -7.53
N GLU A 70 -25.51 8.73 -6.52
CA GLU A 70 -25.48 9.96 -5.74
C GLU A 70 -24.20 10.75 -6.05
N ALA A 71 -24.36 11.96 -6.48
CA ALA A 71 -23.31 12.90 -6.79
C ALA A 71 -23.10 13.87 -5.64
N LYS A 72 -21.87 14.11 -5.27
CA LYS A 72 -21.52 15.16 -4.31
C LYS A 72 -20.52 16.13 -4.93
N LYS A 73 -20.48 17.31 -4.36
CA LYS A 73 -19.49 18.33 -4.68
C LYS A 73 -18.10 17.71 -4.51
N LYS A 74 -17.19 17.98 -5.43
CA LYS A 74 -15.78 17.58 -5.34
C LYS A 74 -15.28 17.91 -3.95
N GLY A 75 -14.82 16.89 -3.29
CA GLY A 75 -14.34 17.06 -1.97
C GLY A 75 -15.38 16.83 -0.84
N SER A 76 -16.60 16.29 -1.04
CA SER A 76 -17.59 15.97 0.00
C SER A 76 -17.49 14.53 0.51
N ARG A 77 -18.11 14.21 1.64
CA ARG A 77 -18.12 12.85 2.20
C ARG A 77 -18.91 11.90 1.32
N ILE A 78 -18.19 11.00 0.64
CA ILE A 78 -18.79 10.01 -0.26
C ILE A 78 -19.59 8.96 0.53
N ASP A 79 -19.18 8.63 1.76
CA ASP A 79 -19.87 7.63 2.58
C ASP A 79 -21.30 8.06 2.94
N GLU A 80 -21.52 9.33 3.28
CA GLU A 80 -22.86 9.86 3.53
C GLU A 80 -23.74 9.82 2.27
N ALA A 81 -23.16 10.09 1.10
CA ALA A 81 -23.83 9.95 -0.17
C ALA A 81 -24.17 8.49 -0.48
N LEU A 82 -23.24 7.59 -0.19
CA LEU A 82 -23.46 6.16 -0.38
C LEU A 82 -24.60 5.64 0.49
N GLU A 83 -24.63 6.01 1.78
CA GLU A 83 -25.72 5.65 2.69
C GLU A 83 -27.06 6.21 2.20
N GLN A 84 -27.09 7.46 1.73
CA GLN A 84 -28.28 8.08 1.14
C GLN A 84 -28.75 7.30 -0.09
N GLY A 85 -27.83 7.00 -1.01
CA GLY A 85 -28.09 6.22 -2.22
C GLY A 85 -28.57 4.80 -1.92
N ILE A 86 -28.01 4.13 -0.91
CA ILE A 86 -28.47 2.82 -0.44
C ILE A 86 -29.94 2.88 -0.01
N GLY A 87 -30.32 3.92 0.73
CA GLY A 87 -31.71 4.14 1.14
C GLY A 87 -32.65 4.28 -0.06
N TYR A 88 -32.25 5.02 -1.08
CA TYR A 88 -33.02 5.19 -2.32
C TYR A 88 -33.11 3.89 -3.12
N ALA A 89 -31.97 3.24 -3.33
CA ALA A 89 -31.91 2.00 -4.10
C ALA A 89 -32.76 0.89 -3.49
N ARG A 90 -32.73 0.74 -2.18
CA ARG A 90 -33.61 -0.21 -1.47
C ARG A 90 -35.09 0.11 -1.64
N ALA A 91 -35.47 1.40 -1.62
CA ALA A 91 -36.86 1.81 -1.81
C ALA A 91 -37.39 1.47 -3.20
N ILE A 92 -36.55 1.49 -4.23
CA ILE A 92 -36.94 1.22 -5.62
C ILE A 92 -36.46 -0.13 -6.17
N ASP A 93 -35.91 -0.99 -5.30
CA ASP A 93 -35.38 -2.33 -5.63
C ASP A 93 -34.24 -2.32 -6.67
N ALA A 94 -33.36 -1.30 -6.62
CA ALA A 94 -32.17 -1.25 -7.43
C ALA A 94 -31.03 -2.06 -6.77
N PRO A 95 -30.35 -2.97 -7.47
CA PRO A 95 -29.31 -3.81 -6.90
C PRO A 95 -28.00 -3.08 -6.60
N LEU A 96 -27.68 -2.03 -7.35
CA LEU A 96 -26.39 -1.34 -7.24
C LEU A 96 -26.58 0.14 -6.90
N VAL A 97 -25.66 0.64 -6.10
CA VAL A 97 -25.51 2.04 -5.75
C VAL A 97 -24.09 2.48 -6.04
N PHE A 98 -23.93 3.67 -6.57
CA PHE A 98 -22.66 4.36 -6.68
C PHE A 98 -22.78 5.73 -6.01
N ALA A 99 -21.74 6.12 -5.29
CA ALA A 99 -21.60 7.48 -4.79
C ALA A 99 -20.26 8.04 -5.26
N THR A 100 -20.25 9.28 -5.75
CA THR A 100 -19.05 9.89 -6.28
C THR A 100 -19.02 11.41 -6.06
N ASP A 101 -17.81 11.95 -5.93
CA ASP A 101 -17.53 13.38 -5.97
C ASP A 101 -16.86 13.82 -7.28
N GLY A 102 -16.87 12.93 -8.30
CA GLY A 102 -16.22 13.13 -9.59
C GLY A 102 -14.75 12.71 -9.64
N VAL A 103 -14.14 12.37 -8.49
CA VAL A 103 -12.76 11.88 -8.39
C VAL A 103 -12.73 10.47 -7.81
N PHE A 104 -13.42 10.28 -6.72
CA PHE A 104 -13.56 8.98 -6.06
C PHE A 104 -14.98 8.44 -6.29
N CYS A 105 -15.06 7.13 -6.44
CA CYS A 105 -16.31 6.42 -6.57
C CYS A 105 -16.34 5.25 -5.61
N LYS A 106 -17.46 5.08 -4.91
CA LYS A 106 -17.73 3.89 -4.09
C LYS A 106 -19.00 3.23 -4.60
N ALA A 107 -18.99 1.90 -4.61
CA ALA A 107 -20.12 1.10 -5.00
C ALA A 107 -20.65 0.23 -3.85
N PHE A 108 -21.94 -0.11 -3.90
CA PHE A 108 -22.57 -0.98 -2.91
C PHE A 108 -23.66 -1.84 -3.56
N HIS A 109 -23.72 -3.11 -3.18
CA HIS A 109 -24.73 -4.05 -3.63
C HIS A 109 -25.80 -4.22 -2.55
N THR A 110 -27.02 -3.74 -2.83
CA THR A 110 -28.10 -3.65 -1.83
C THR A 110 -28.58 -5.01 -1.32
N GLY A 111 -28.62 -6.02 -2.17
CA GLY A 111 -29.06 -7.37 -1.81
C GLY A 111 -28.04 -8.14 -0.98
N ALA A 112 -26.74 -7.99 -1.26
CA ALA A 112 -25.67 -8.65 -0.52
C ALA A 112 -25.19 -7.84 0.70
N ASN A 113 -25.62 -6.58 0.83
CA ASN A 113 -25.25 -5.66 1.91
C ASN A 113 -23.74 -5.45 2.05
N ARG A 114 -23.04 -5.35 0.92
CA ARG A 114 -21.58 -5.21 0.83
C ARG A 114 -21.17 -4.59 -0.52
N PRO A 115 -19.90 -4.13 -0.67
CA PRO A 115 -19.41 -3.68 -1.96
C PRO A 115 -19.50 -4.77 -3.04
N PRO A 116 -19.88 -4.45 -4.29
CA PRO A 116 -19.81 -5.37 -5.40
C PRO A 116 -18.36 -5.64 -5.80
N ILE A 117 -18.08 -6.89 -6.16
CA ILE A 117 -16.75 -7.37 -6.53
C ILE A 117 -16.71 -7.70 -8.01
N LEU A 118 -15.70 -7.22 -8.72
CA LEU A 118 -15.39 -7.54 -10.10
C LEU A 118 -14.00 -8.18 -10.17
N ASN A 119 -13.91 -9.43 -10.61
CA ASN A 119 -12.64 -10.15 -10.73
C ASN A 119 -11.79 -10.15 -9.43
N GLY A 120 -12.45 -10.25 -8.27
CA GLY A 120 -11.81 -10.28 -6.96
C GLY A 120 -11.52 -8.91 -6.33
N GLU A 121 -11.81 -7.79 -6.99
CA GLU A 121 -11.64 -6.43 -6.46
C GLU A 121 -12.97 -5.72 -6.28
N GLU A 122 -13.06 -4.83 -5.29
CA GLU A 122 -14.20 -3.94 -5.11
C GLU A 122 -14.29 -2.96 -6.29
N ILE A 123 -15.52 -2.74 -6.79
CA ILE A 123 -15.76 -1.78 -7.87
C ILE A 123 -15.63 -0.36 -7.32
N ASP A 124 -14.78 0.43 -7.94
CA ASP A 124 -14.54 1.83 -7.62
C ASP A 124 -14.75 2.77 -8.83
N GLU A 125 -15.44 2.27 -9.88
CA GLU A 125 -15.78 3.02 -11.08
C GLU A 125 -17.17 2.62 -11.62
N PHE A 126 -17.78 3.49 -12.44
CA PHE A 126 -19.04 3.14 -13.09
C PHE A 126 -18.88 2.01 -14.10
N ILE A 127 -19.95 1.25 -14.27
CA ILE A 127 -19.97 0.07 -15.13
C ILE A 127 -21.02 0.17 -16.23
N ARG A 128 -20.81 -0.52 -17.34
CA ARG A 128 -21.76 -0.61 -18.44
C ARG A 128 -22.98 -1.48 -18.08
N GLU A 129 -24.09 -1.27 -18.78
CA GLU A 129 -25.37 -1.97 -18.57
C GLU A 129 -25.20 -3.51 -18.56
N ALA A 130 -24.49 -4.07 -19.53
CA ALA A 130 -24.28 -5.51 -19.61
C ALA A 130 -23.56 -6.11 -18.39
N LEU A 131 -22.66 -5.34 -17.76
CA LEU A 131 -22.01 -5.77 -16.53
C LEU A 131 -22.93 -5.58 -15.32
N ALA A 132 -23.67 -4.46 -15.25
CA ALA A 132 -24.62 -4.20 -14.17
C ALA A 132 -25.70 -5.28 -14.07
N LEU A 133 -26.16 -5.83 -15.21
CA LEU A 133 -27.11 -6.93 -15.26
C LEU A 133 -26.61 -8.21 -14.59
N ARG A 134 -25.31 -8.46 -14.58
CA ARG A 134 -24.72 -9.63 -13.92
C ARG A 134 -24.80 -9.56 -12.40
N TYR A 135 -24.86 -8.35 -11.84
CA TYR A 135 -25.02 -8.13 -10.40
C TYR A 135 -26.45 -8.32 -9.89
N LEU A 136 -27.40 -8.69 -10.75
CA LEU A 136 -28.76 -9.05 -10.31
C LEU A 136 -28.80 -10.35 -9.50
N THR A 137 -27.85 -11.25 -9.75
CA THR A 137 -27.82 -12.61 -9.18
C THR A 137 -26.68 -12.82 -8.20
N SER A 138 -25.66 -11.98 -8.23
CA SER A 138 -24.48 -12.09 -7.37
C SER A 138 -23.87 -10.71 -7.13
N TYR A 139 -23.27 -10.50 -5.96
CA TYR A 139 -22.44 -9.32 -5.65
C TYR A 139 -21.01 -9.46 -6.20
N GLU A 140 -20.63 -10.66 -6.61
CA GLU A 140 -19.33 -10.96 -7.21
C GLU A 140 -19.53 -11.43 -8.65
N VAL A 141 -18.83 -10.77 -9.55
CA VAL A 141 -18.88 -11.06 -10.99
C VAL A 141 -17.47 -11.25 -11.51
N ASN A 142 -17.24 -12.39 -12.13
CA ASN A 142 -16.03 -12.65 -12.89
C ASN A 142 -16.35 -12.49 -14.39
N THR A 143 -15.67 -11.55 -15.06
CA THR A 143 -15.89 -11.28 -16.49
C THR A 143 -15.05 -12.17 -17.39
N VAL A 144 -14.10 -12.90 -16.81
CA VAL A 144 -13.29 -13.88 -17.52
C VAL A 144 -14.20 -15.04 -17.94
N SER A 145 -14.22 -15.34 -19.23
CA SER A 145 -15.02 -16.44 -19.80
C SER A 145 -14.73 -17.75 -19.04
N PRO A 146 -15.76 -18.59 -18.77
CA PRO A 146 -15.56 -19.83 -18.02
C PRO A 146 -14.63 -20.85 -18.69
N LYS A 147 -14.02 -20.53 -19.81
CA LYS A 147 -13.18 -21.45 -20.56
C LYS A 147 -11.77 -21.64 -20.00
N VAL A 148 -11.20 -20.69 -19.26
CA VAL A 148 -9.92 -20.93 -18.55
C VAL A 148 -9.73 -19.87 -17.46
N GLN A 149 -10.21 -20.09 -16.25
CA GLN A 149 -9.70 -19.38 -15.07
C GLN A 149 -8.30 -19.88 -14.76
N TYR A 150 -7.27 -19.19 -15.30
CA TYR A 150 -5.93 -19.39 -14.75
C TYR A 150 -5.86 -18.68 -13.42
N ASP A 151 -5.86 -19.48 -12.34
CA ASP A 151 -5.47 -18.98 -11.01
C ASP A 151 -4.07 -18.33 -11.13
N ARG A 152 -3.88 -17.22 -10.45
CA ARG A 152 -2.58 -16.53 -10.30
C ARG A 152 -1.43 -17.53 -10.04
N LYS A 153 -1.68 -18.58 -9.26
CA LYS A 153 -0.72 -19.64 -8.96
C LYS A 153 -0.32 -20.45 -10.20
N GLU A 154 -1.23 -20.70 -11.10
CA GLU A 154 -0.98 -21.44 -12.33
C GLU A 154 -0.14 -20.64 -13.32
N LEU A 155 -0.42 -19.35 -13.50
CA LEU A 155 0.41 -18.46 -14.33
C LEU A 155 1.83 -18.35 -13.75
N ILE A 156 1.94 -18.17 -12.44
CA ILE A 156 3.23 -18.17 -11.75
C ILE A 156 3.99 -19.47 -11.99
N ARG A 157 3.34 -20.63 -11.92
CA ARG A 157 3.96 -21.93 -12.18
C ARG A 157 4.47 -22.04 -13.60
N ILE A 158 3.67 -21.63 -14.59
CA ILE A 158 4.07 -21.66 -16.01
C ILE A 158 5.26 -20.74 -16.25
N PHE A 159 5.25 -19.56 -15.66
CA PHE A 159 6.34 -18.59 -15.78
C PHE A 159 7.61 -19.08 -15.09
N ASP A 160 7.52 -19.74 -13.94
CA ASP A 160 8.66 -20.39 -13.27
C ASP A 160 9.27 -21.51 -14.10
N GLU A 161 8.44 -22.34 -14.71
CA GLU A 161 8.90 -23.41 -15.60
C GLU A 161 9.62 -22.82 -16.83
N ALA A 162 9.09 -21.78 -17.45
CA ALA A 162 9.74 -21.08 -18.55
C ALA A 162 11.10 -20.44 -18.11
N ASN A 163 11.15 -19.82 -16.92
CA ASN A 163 12.39 -19.29 -16.37
C ASN A 163 13.45 -20.38 -16.16
N ASN A 164 13.05 -21.55 -15.68
CA ASN A 164 13.95 -22.68 -15.49
C ASN A 164 14.49 -23.23 -16.83
N MET A 165 13.66 -23.26 -17.88
CA MET A 165 14.09 -23.62 -19.22
C MET A 165 15.14 -22.64 -19.77
N LEU A 166 14.89 -21.35 -19.65
CA LEU A 166 15.82 -20.29 -20.05
C LEU A 166 17.12 -20.32 -19.25
N ARG A 167 17.07 -20.76 -17.99
CA ARG A 167 18.26 -21.00 -17.19
C ARG A 167 19.12 -22.14 -17.75
N GLY A 168 18.48 -23.19 -18.28
CA GLY A 168 19.15 -24.32 -18.94
C GLY A 168 19.93 -23.88 -20.18
N GLU A 169 19.50 -22.86 -20.92
CA GLU A 169 20.17 -22.26 -22.08
C GLU A 169 21.43 -21.46 -21.73
N GLY A 170 21.72 -21.24 -20.45
CA GLY A 170 22.89 -20.48 -20.01
C GLY A 170 22.68 -18.97 -20.04
N LEU A 171 21.46 -18.47 -20.25
CA LEU A 171 21.14 -17.05 -20.13
C LEU A 171 21.35 -16.56 -18.68
N ARG A 172 21.97 -15.41 -18.54
CA ARG A 172 22.27 -14.84 -17.22
C ARG A 172 20.99 -14.53 -16.46
N ALA A 173 21.02 -14.74 -15.16
CA ALA A 173 19.94 -14.33 -14.27
C ALA A 173 19.71 -12.81 -14.39
N GLY A 174 18.46 -12.39 -14.24
CA GLY A 174 18.08 -10.97 -14.29
C GLY A 174 17.46 -10.56 -15.63
N ILE A 175 17.87 -9.38 -16.11
CA ILE A 175 17.27 -8.69 -17.28
C ILE A 175 17.32 -9.53 -18.56
N GLU A 176 18.38 -10.34 -18.77
CA GLU A 176 18.49 -11.13 -19.99
C GLU A 176 17.38 -12.18 -20.12
N ARG A 177 17.22 -13.04 -19.11
CA ARG A 177 16.15 -14.06 -19.10
C ARG A 177 14.77 -13.45 -19.11
N PHE A 178 14.61 -12.33 -18.39
CA PHE A 178 13.35 -11.63 -18.37
C PHE A 178 13.04 -11.04 -19.75
N GLY A 179 13.98 -10.37 -20.39
CA GLY A 179 13.79 -9.78 -21.72
C GLY A 179 13.44 -10.83 -22.77
N GLU A 180 14.10 -11.97 -22.71
CA GLU A 180 13.85 -13.09 -23.63
C GLU A 180 12.45 -13.66 -23.47
N PHE A 181 12.05 -13.96 -22.23
CA PHE A 181 10.69 -14.43 -21.96
C PHE A 181 9.63 -13.39 -22.31
N ALA A 182 9.88 -12.13 -21.94
CA ALA A 182 8.99 -11.02 -22.26
C ALA A 182 8.74 -10.90 -23.77
N ASN A 183 9.77 -11.01 -24.61
CA ASN A 183 9.64 -10.99 -26.07
C ASN A 183 8.69 -12.09 -26.57
N ILE A 184 8.83 -13.31 -26.06
CA ILE A 184 7.96 -14.44 -26.46
C ILE A 184 6.52 -14.22 -26.00
N LEU A 185 6.35 -13.78 -24.75
CA LEU A 185 5.04 -13.56 -24.17
C LEU A 185 4.29 -12.41 -24.83
N PHE A 186 5.00 -11.32 -25.17
CA PHE A 186 4.42 -10.18 -25.90
C PHE A 186 4.01 -10.56 -27.31
N LEU A 187 4.78 -11.40 -27.98
CA LEU A 187 4.41 -11.92 -29.29
C LEU A 187 3.03 -12.62 -29.24
N LYS A 188 2.80 -13.44 -28.21
CA LYS A 188 1.51 -14.07 -27.97
C LYS A 188 0.41 -13.05 -27.66
N LEU A 189 0.65 -12.12 -26.74
CA LEU A 189 -0.30 -11.08 -26.34
C LEU A 189 -0.74 -10.19 -27.52
N ILE A 190 0.20 -9.76 -28.36
CA ILE A 190 -0.09 -8.97 -29.56
C ILE A 190 -0.93 -9.79 -30.53
N SER A 191 -0.52 -11.03 -30.78
CA SER A 191 -1.26 -11.94 -31.68
C SER A 191 -2.71 -12.12 -31.22
N GLU A 192 -2.96 -12.39 -29.93
CA GLU A 192 -4.30 -12.53 -29.37
C GLU A 192 -5.10 -11.21 -29.46
N SER A 193 -4.48 -10.07 -29.12
CA SER A 193 -5.12 -8.75 -29.17
C SER A 193 -5.56 -8.40 -30.62
N GLU A 194 -4.69 -8.63 -31.60
CA GLU A 194 -4.98 -8.32 -32.98
C GLU A 194 -6.00 -9.30 -33.58
N GLN A 195 -5.96 -10.57 -33.19
CA GLN A 195 -7.00 -11.54 -33.52
C GLN A 195 -8.37 -11.13 -32.97
N ALA A 196 -8.43 -10.70 -31.70
CA ALA A 196 -9.66 -10.21 -31.10
C ALA A 196 -10.21 -8.94 -31.78
N LYS A 197 -9.34 -8.03 -32.24
CA LYS A 197 -9.76 -6.88 -33.07
C LYS A 197 -10.40 -7.33 -34.36
N LYS A 198 -9.77 -8.27 -35.04
CA LYS A 198 -10.29 -8.83 -36.32
C LYS A 198 -11.65 -9.50 -36.11
N GLU A 199 -11.84 -10.25 -35.03
CA GLU A 199 -13.12 -10.90 -34.71
C GLU A 199 -14.23 -9.88 -34.41
N ARG A 200 -13.89 -8.71 -33.87
CA ARG A 200 -14.83 -7.61 -33.68
C ARG A 200 -15.07 -6.74 -34.92
N GLY A 201 -14.41 -7.06 -36.03
CA GLY A 201 -14.47 -6.26 -37.24
C GLY A 201 -13.74 -4.92 -37.23
N GLU A 202 -12.84 -4.75 -36.25
CA GLU A 202 -12.01 -3.55 -36.14
C GLU A 202 -10.86 -3.58 -37.17
N PRO A 203 -10.49 -2.42 -37.77
CA PRO A 203 -9.40 -2.39 -38.74
C PRO A 203 -8.06 -2.71 -38.06
N THR A 204 -7.29 -3.61 -38.63
CA THR A 204 -5.94 -3.94 -38.19
C THR A 204 -4.94 -3.88 -39.35
N LYS A 205 -3.74 -3.37 -39.09
CA LYS A 205 -2.59 -3.43 -39.99
C LYS A 205 -1.68 -4.64 -39.70
N PHE A 206 -2.04 -5.47 -38.74
CA PHE A 206 -1.25 -6.62 -38.32
C PHE A 206 -1.23 -7.70 -39.40
N ASP A 207 -0.02 -8.12 -39.76
CA ASP A 207 0.18 -9.21 -40.72
C ASP A 207 -0.06 -10.57 -40.02
N MET A 208 -1.08 -11.31 -40.43
CA MET A 208 -1.43 -12.62 -39.86
C MET A 208 -0.30 -13.65 -39.97
N ALA A 209 0.66 -13.48 -40.87
CA ALA A 209 1.87 -14.31 -40.90
C ALA A 209 2.75 -14.11 -39.62
N CYS A 210 2.54 -13.05 -38.89
CA CYS A 210 3.18 -12.79 -37.61
C CYS A 210 2.35 -13.30 -36.41
N SER A 211 1.20 -13.92 -36.64
CA SER A 211 0.35 -14.47 -35.59
C SER A 211 1.02 -15.64 -34.85
N TRP A 212 0.62 -15.87 -33.60
CA TRP A 212 1.11 -16.97 -32.78
C TRP A 212 0.92 -18.34 -33.48
N ASP A 213 -0.25 -18.58 -34.06
CA ASP A 213 -0.55 -19.80 -34.76
C ASP A 213 0.27 -19.99 -36.03
N ALA A 214 0.48 -18.91 -36.79
CA ALA A 214 1.34 -18.95 -37.99
C ALA A 214 2.78 -19.30 -37.60
N ILE A 215 3.31 -18.70 -36.53
CA ILE A 215 4.66 -18.98 -36.05
C ILE A 215 4.79 -20.41 -35.53
N LYS A 216 3.79 -20.95 -34.85
CA LYS A 216 3.75 -22.36 -34.44
C LYS A 216 3.76 -23.31 -35.61
N GLY A 217 3.14 -22.94 -36.73
CA GLY A 217 3.15 -23.70 -37.98
C GLY A 217 4.53 -23.81 -38.66
N ILE A 218 5.46 -22.93 -38.32
CA ILE A 218 6.86 -22.97 -38.85
C ILE A 218 7.61 -24.13 -38.17
N PRO A 219 8.40 -24.93 -38.96
CA PRO A 219 9.22 -26.01 -38.39
C PRO A 219 10.13 -25.47 -37.24
N ALA A 220 10.26 -26.24 -36.17
CA ALA A 220 11.05 -25.81 -34.99
C ALA A 220 12.47 -25.37 -35.37
N SER A 221 13.12 -26.10 -36.30
CA SER A 221 14.49 -25.81 -36.75
C SER A 221 14.68 -24.44 -37.39
N THR A 222 13.64 -23.84 -38.00
CA THR A 222 13.69 -22.54 -38.68
C THR A 222 12.89 -21.46 -37.99
N ARG A 223 12.19 -21.81 -36.91
CA ARG A 223 11.26 -20.91 -36.21
C ARG A 223 11.95 -19.69 -35.60
N ILE A 224 13.10 -19.88 -34.94
CA ILE A 224 13.90 -18.78 -34.36
C ILE A 224 14.32 -17.79 -35.45
N GLU A 225 14.80 -18.29 -36.56
CA GLU A 225 15.20 -17.43 -37.68
C GLU A 225 14.01 -16.68 -38.29
N TYR A 226 12.87 -17.33 -38.42
CA TYR A 226 11.63 -16.70 -38.91
C TYR A 226 11.16 -15.60 -37.94
N ILE A 227 11.15 -15.84 -36.64
CA ILE A 227 10.80 -14.83 -35.65
C ILE A 227 11.74 -13.63 -35.76
N ASN A 228 13.05 -13.86 -35.74
CA ASN A 228 14.06 -12.80 -35.71
C ASN A 228 14.08 -11.97 -37.01
N LYS A 229 14.03 -12.63 -38.17
CA LYS A 229 14.17 -11.95 -39.47
C LYS A 229 12.87 -11.41 -40.07
N THR A 230 11.74 -12.04 -39.74
CA THR A 230 10.46 -11.71 -40.36
C THR A 230 9.50 -11.07 -39.36
N VAL A 231 9.21 -11.75 -38.25
CA VAL A 231 8.17 -11.32 -37.34
C VAL A 231 8.57 -10.03 -36.61
N TYR A 232 9.74 -10.02 -35.99
CA TYR A 232 10.18 -8.87 -35.21
C TYR A 232 10.42 -7.61 -36.06
N ASN A 233 10.97 -7.81 -37.29
CA ASN A 233 11.11 -6.67 -38.18
C ASN A 233 9.76 -6.07 -38.60
N LYS A 234 8.75 -6.91 -38.88
CA LYS A 234 7.41 -6.42 -39.20
C LYS A 234 6.73 -5.77 -38.01
N LEU A 235 6.86 -6.32 -36.79
CA LEU A 235 6.30 -5.74 -35.59
C LEU A 235 6.97 -4.41 -35.23
N ASN A 236 8.31 -4.32 -35.33
CA ASN A 236 9.03 -3.06 -35.10
C ASN A 236 8.60 -1.99 -36.11
N ALA A 237 8.40 -2.35 -37.36
CA ALA A 237 7.91 -1.41 -38.39
C ALA A 237 6.43 -1.02 -38.13
N LEU A 238 5.57 -1.97 -37.74
CA LEU A 238 4.16 -1.70 -37.48
C LEU A 238 3.95 -0.74 -36.31
N TYR A 239 4.73 -0.92 -35.26
CA TYR A 239 4.63 -0.13 -34.00
C TYR A 239 5.68 1.00 -33.92
N GLU A 240 6.40 1.27 -35.01
CA GLU A 240 7.45 2.31 -35.09
C GLU A 240 8.42 2.24 -33.90
N THR A 241 8.93 1.04 -33.61
CA THR A 241 9.70 0.76 -32.39
C THR A 241 10.91 -0.14 -32.68
N ASP A 242 11.81 -0.23 -31.72
CA ASP A 242 12.99 -1.10 -31.70
C ASP A 242 12.96 -2.14 -30.56
N ILE A 243 11.77 -2.35 -29.96
CA ILE A 243 11.63 -3.19 -28.74
C ILE A 243 11.83 -4.69 -29.00
N PHE A 244 11.46 -5.19 -30.19
CA PHE A 244 11.65 -6.59 -30.53
C PHE A 244 13.08 -6.80 -31.02
N THR A 245 13.93 -7.30 -30.14
CA THR A 245 15.30 -7.69 -30.46
C THR A 245 15.39 -9.18 -30.74
N PRO A 246 16.36 -9.61 -31.55
CA PRO A 246 16.55 -11.03 -31.85
C PRO A 246 16.62 -11.89 -30.61
N LEU A 247 15.89 -13.00 -30.63
CA LEU A 247 15.92 -14.01 -29.58
C LEU A 247 17.35 -14.54 -29.41
N GLN A 248 17.78 -14.66 -28.16
CA GLN A 248 19.10 -15.20 -27.78
C GLN A 248 19.05 -16.71 -27.54
N ILE A 249 17.87 -17.30 -27.44
CA ILE A 249 17.65 -18.75 -27.38
C ILE A 249 18.29 -19.39 -28.64
N LYS A 250 19.13 -20.40 -28.41
CA LYS A 250 19.79 -21.17 -29.49
C LYS A 250 19.13 -22.53 -29.70
N ASP A 251 18.64 -23.14 -28.63
CA ASP A 251 17.97 -24.42 -28.68
C ASP A 251 16.51 -24.25 -29.14
N THR A 252 16.21 -24.72 -30.31
CA THR A 252 14.87 -24.70 -30.91
C THR A 252 13.85 -25.52 -30.14
N GLY A 253 14.29 -26.53 -29.40
CA GLY A 253 13.45 -27.36 -28.52
C GLY A 253 12.96 -26.53 -27.30
N ILE A 254 13.84 -25.77 -26.66
CA ILE A 254 13.49 -24.91 -25.55
C ILE A 254 12.47 -23.84 -25.97
N LEU A 255 12.67 -23.17 -27.11
CA LEU A 255 11.69 -22.24 -27.63
C LEU A 255 10.34 -22.91 -27.86
N LYS A 256 10.35 -24.12 -28.48
CA LYS A 256 9.13 -24.88 -28.70
C LYS A 256 8.43 -25.20 -27.38
N ASP A 257 9.15 -25.70 -26.37
CA ASP A 257 8.58 -26.08 -25.07
C ASP A 257 7.99 -24.88 -24.32
N ILE A 258 8.65 -23.71 -24.37
CA ILE A 258 8.10 -22.45 -23.82
C ILE A 258 6.81 -22.06 -24.56
N MET A 259 6.81 -22.11 -25.89
CA MET A 259 5.63 -21.79 -26.68
C MET A 259 4.48 -22.75 -26.41
N ASP A 260 4.74 -24.07 -26.32
CA ASP A 260 3.72 -25.07 -26.00
C ASP A 260 3.11 -24.89 -24.60
N LYS A 261 3.88 -24.39 -23.62
CA LYS A 261 3.36 -24.07 -22.30
C LYS A 261 2.53 -22.79 -22.28
N LEU A 262 2.87 -21.82 -23.09
CA LEU A 262 2.12 -20.57 -23.21
C LEU A 262 0.87 -20.73 -24.10
N ASP A 263 0.85 -21.71 -24.98
CA ASP A 263 -0.19 -21.90 -26.00
C ASP A 263 -1.61 -22.01 -25.43
N PRO A 264 -1.88 -22.80 -24.38
CA PRO A 264 -3.20 -22.92 -23.80
C PRO A 264 -3.73 -21.63 -23.15
N LEU A 265 -2.83 -20.67 -22.86
CA LEU A 265 -3.19 -19.43 -22.17
C LEU A 265 -3.90 -18.46 -23.13
N MET A 266 -5.04 -17.91 -22.71
CA MET A 266 -5.69 -16.76 -23.34
C MET A 266 -5.35 -15.52 -22.53
N LEU A 267 -4.17 -14.96 -22.80
CA LEU A 267 -3.60 -13.87 -21.98
C LEU A 267 -4.38 -12.56 -22.10
N THR A 268 -5.09 -12.32 -23.19
CA THR A 268 -5.97 -11.15 -23.35
C THR A 268 -7.18 -11.19 -22.44
N ASP A 269 -7.65 -12.39 -22.08
CA ASP A 269 -8.80 -12.60 -21.20
C ASP A 269 -8.43 -12.59 -19.72
N VAL A 270 -7.13 -12.68 -19.40
CA VAL A 270 -6.63 -12.55 -18.04
C VAL A 270 -6.68 -11.08 -17.62
N ASP A 271 -7.16 -10.83 -16.41
CA ASP A 271 -7.18 -9.50 -15.81
C ASP A 271 -5.81 -8.83 -15.89
N SER A 272 -5.81 -7.52 -16.13
CA SER A 272 -4.57 -6.74 -16.28
C SER A 272 -3.70 -6.75 -15.01
N ASP A 273 -4.33 -6.85 -13.84
CA ASP A 273 -3.61 -6.89 -12.57
C ASP A 273 -3.01 -8.27 -12.33
N VAL A 274 -3.72 -9.34 -12.72
CA VAL A 274 -3.18 -10.72 -12.67
C VAL A 274 -2.00 -10.88 -13.63
N LYS A 275 -2.09 -10.31 -14.85
CA LYS A 275 -0.95 -10.23 -15.79
C LYS A 275 0.22 -9.47 -15.18
N GLY A 276 -0.05 -8.30 -14.60
CA GLY A 276 0.95 -7.48 -13.94
C GLY A 276 1.64 -8.22 -12.79
N ASP A 277 0.88 -8.91 -11.97
CA ASP A 277 1.38 -9.73 -10.85
C ASP A 277 2.23 -10.91 -11.32
N ALA A 278 1.83 -11.59 -12.40
CA ALA A 278 2.59 -12.69 -12.96
C ALA A 278 3.92 -12.22 -13.59
N PHE A 279 3.91 -11.06 -14.25
CA PHE A 279 5.12 -10.39 -14.73
C PHE A 279 6.05 -9.98 -13.59
N GLU A 280 5.48 -9.43 -12.54
CA GLU A 280 6.21 -9.07 -11.34
C GLU A 280 6.87 -10.28 -10.68
N TYR A 281 6.13 -11.38 -10.58
CA TYR A 281 6.67 -12.62 -10.04
C TYR A 281 7.82 -13.17 -10.90
N PHE A 282 7.68 -13.14 -12.23
CA PHE A 282 8.74 -13.57 -13.12
C PHE A 282 9.99 -12.68 -13.01
N LEU A 283 9.80 -11.36 -12.90
CA LEU A 283 10.88 -10.42 -12.61
C LEU A 283 11.60 -10.81 -11.32
N LYS A 284 10.85 -11.09 -10.24
CA LYS A 284 11.41 -11.54 -8.96
C LYS A 284 12.18 -12.86 -9.08
N ALA A 285 11.60 -13.84 -9.77
CA ALA A 285 12.18 -15.17 -9.90
C ALA A 285 13.43 -15.19 -10.81
N SER A 286 13.48 -14.30 -11.82
CA SER A 286 14.62 -14.19 -12.72
C SER A 286 15.80 -13.41 -12.10
N THR A 287 15.55 -12.61 -11.06
CA THR A 287 16.59 -11.84 -10.35
C THR A 287 17.09 -12.60 -9.12
N SER A 288 18.18 -13.33 -9.25
CA SER A 288 18.79 -14.11 -8.15
C SER A 288 19.69 -13.29 -7.21
N THR A 289 19.92 -12.00 -7.47
CA THR A 289 20.73 -11.09 -6.66
C THR A 289 19.90 -9.92 -6.16
N LYS A 290 20.01 -9.63 -4.87
CA LYS A 290 19.23 -8.64 -4.11
C LYS A 290 19.26 -7.19 -4.62
N ASN A 291 19.99 -6.86 -5.67
CA ASN A 291 20.35 -5.49 -6.00
C ASN A 291 19.91 -4.98 -7.39
N ASP A 292 19.41 -5.79 -8.33
CA ASP A 292 19.35 -5.30 -9.72
C ASP A 292 17.98 -4.88 -10.25
N LEU A 293 16.85 -5.25 -9.64
CA LEU A 293 15.52 -4.86 -10.14
C LEU A 293 14.46 -4.65 -9.05
N GLY A 294 14.78 -4.93 -7.78
CA GLY A 294 13.83 -4.80 -6.67
C GLY A 294 13.52 -3.36 -6.26
N GLU A 295 14.30 -2.38 -6.74
CA GLU A 295 14.20 -0.99 -6.29
C GLU A 295 13.07 -0.19 -6.95
N TYR A 296 12.42 -0.74 -8.00
CA TYR A 296 11.61 0.09 -8.92
C TYR A 296 10.13 -0.31 -9.01
N PHE A 297 9.65 -1.28 -8.23
CA PHE A 297 8.26 -1.69 -8.34
C PHE A 297 7.37 -0.97 -7.33
N THR A 298 6.42 -0.18 -7.83
CA THR A 298 5.43 0.51 -7.00
C THR A 298 4.15 -0.33 -6.92
N PRO A 299 3.66 -0.68 -5.70
CA PRO A 299 2.42 -1.43 -5.55
C PRO A 299 1.24 -0.75 -6.26
N ARG A 300 0.42 -1.52 -6.96
CA ARG A 300 -0.67 -1.01 -7.82
C ARG A 300 -1.63 -0.07 -7.09
N HIS A 301 -2.01 -0.39 -5.87
CA HIS A 301 -2.91 0.46 -5.07
C HIS A 301 -2.28 1.82 -4.73
N ILE A 302 -0.94 1.89 -4.56
CA ILE A 302 -0.21 3.16 -4.39
C ILE A 302 -0.23 3.95 -5.70
N VAL A 303 0.05 3.29 -6.83
CA VAL A 303 -0.03 3.91 -8.16
C VAL A 303 -1.42 4.52 -8.40
N LYS A 304 -2.48 3.73 -8.20
CA LYS A 304 -3.87 4.18 -8.35
C LYS A 304 -4.17 5.39 -7.45
N THR A 305 -3.74 5.35 -6.19
CA THR A 305 -3.93 6.46 -5.25
C THR A 305 -3.24 7.72 -5.73
N MET A 306 -1.98 7.63 -6.17
CA MET A 306 -1.22 8.81 -6.64
C MET A 306 -1.79 9.38 -7.93
N VAL A 307 -2.22 8.55 -8.88
CA VAL A 307 -2.87 9.01 -10.11
C VAL A 307 -4.20 9.71 -9.81
N ARG A 308 -5.03 9.16 -8.90
CA ARG A 308 -6.26 9.81 -8.44
C ARG A 308 -5.97 11.14 -7.74
N LEU A 309 -4.89 11.19 -6.94
CA LEU A 309 -4.49 12.39 -6.23
C LEU A 309 -4.15 13.55 -7.18
N VAL A 310 -3.39 13.28 -8.24
CA VAL A 310 -3.06 14.28 -9.26
C VAL A 310 -4.17 14.47 -10.29
N ASN A 311 -5.06 13.49 -10.48
CA ASN A 311 -6.23 13.52 -11.35
C ASN A 311 -5.93 14.07 -12.76
N PRO A 312 -5.16 13.33 -13.58
CA PRO A 312 -4.75 13.79 -14.90
C PRO A 312 -5.93 13.94 -15.87
N GLN A 313 -5.90 14.98 -16.69
CA GLN A 313 -6.95 15.29 -17.66
C GLN A 313 -6.39 15.19 -19.09
N ILE A 314 -7.30 14.98 -20.07
CA ILE A 314 -6.91 15.01 -21.49
C ILE A 314 -6.31 16.36 -21.86
N GLY A 315 -5.19 16.33 -22.58
CA GLY A 315 -4.43 17.53 -22.97
C GLY A 315 -3.30 17.89 -22.01
N GLU A 316 -3.25 17.33 -20.80
CA GLU A 316 -2.10 17.47 -19.90
C GLU A 316 -0.98 16.49 -20.28
N LYS A 317 0.28 16.94 -20.16
CA LYS A 317 1.47 16.11 -20.32
C LYS A 317 1.90 15.54 -18.98
N ILE A 318 2.04 14.22 -18.91
CA ILE A 318 2.40 13.46 -17.71
C ILE A 318 3.79 12.86 -17.90
N TYR A 319 4.65 13.01 -16.90
CA TYR A 319 6.02 12.55 -16.94
C TYR A 319 6.40 11.69 -15.75
N ASP A 320 7.01 10.55 -16.03
CA ASP A 320 7.67 9.71 -15.02
C ASP A 320 9.16 9.58 -15.38
N PRO A 321 10.06 10.28 -14.64
CA PRO A 321 11.50 10.24 -14.90
C PRO A 321 12.18 8.92 -14.54
N PHE A 322 11.51 8.02 -13.82
CA PHE A 322 12.03 6.75 -13.33
C PHE A 322 10.99 5.65 -13.56
N CYS A 323 10.49 5.53 -14.79
CA CYS A 323 9.22 4.88 -15.08
C CYS A 323 9.21 3.36 -14.83
N GLY A 324 10.37 2.72 -14.65
CA GLY A 324 10.46 1.29 -14.42
C GLY A 324 9.68 0.49 -15.46
N THR A 325 8.64 -0.23 -15.02
CA THR A 325 7.73 -1.00 -15.90
C THR A 325 6.53 -0.19 -16.41
N GLY A 326 6.45 1.10 -16.10
CA GLY A 326 5.43 2.03 -16.61
C GLY A 326 4.14 2.10 -15.77
N GLY A 327 4.18 1.71 -14.51
CA GLY A 327 2.99 1.65 -13.67
C GLY A 327 2.19 2.95 -13.62
N PHE A 328 2.83 4.08 -13.35
CA PHE A 328 2.18 5.41 -13.33
C PHE A 328 1.65 5.84 -14.69
N LEU A 329 2.40 5.56 -15.76
CA LEU A 329 2.02 5.95 -17.11
C LEU A 329 0.79 5.20 -17.61
N ILE A 330 0.76 3.88 -17.38
CA ILE A 330 -0.38 3.00 -17.74
C ILE A 330 -1.63 3.41 -16.96
N GLU A 331 -1.51 3.62 -15.66
CA GLU A 331 -2.65 4.00 -14.82
C GLU A 331 -3.16 5.40 -15.18
N SER A 332 -2.26 6.35 -15.47
CA SER A 332 -2.64 7.69 -15.96
C SER A 332 -3.33 7.64 -17.31
N PHE A 333 -2.82 6.84 -18.25
CA PHE A 333 -3.44 6.62 -19.54
C PHE A 333 -4.86 6.06 -19.39
N ARG A 334 -5.03 5.02 -18.56
CA ARG A 334 -6.34 4.42 -18.26
C ARG A 334 -7.29 5.41 -17.59
N HIS A 335 -6.79 6.16 -16.61
CA HIS A 335 -7.58 7.16 -15.92
C HIS A 335 -8.15 8.20 -16.89
N ILE A 336 -7.33 8.75 -17.77
CA ILE A 336 -7.78 9.71 -18.77
C ILE A 336 -8.73 9.04 -19.78
N TYR A 337 -8.38 7.86 -20.29
CA TYR A 337 -9.21 7.13 -21.26
C TYR A 337 -10.63 6.86 -20.74
N ASN A 338 -10.75 6.53 -19.45
CA ASN A 338 -12.04 6.27 -18.82
C ASN A 338 -12.86 7.54 -18.55
N ASN A 339 -12.18 8.69 -18.38
CA ASN A 339 -12.83 9.96 -18.00
C ASN A 339 -12.94 10.99 -19.15
N MET A 340 -12.45 10.68 -20.36
CA MET A 340 -12.50 11.59 -21.50
C MET A 340 -13.63 11.25 -22.49
N ALA A 341 -14.07 12.23 -23.26
CA ALA A 341 -14.88 11.97 -24.44
C ALA A 341 -14.05 11.25 -25.52
N ARG A 342 -14.52 10.11 -26.01
CA ARG A 342 -13.81 9.25 -26.98
C ARG A 342 -13.94 9.76 -28.42
N THR A 343 -13.56 10.99 -28.67
CA THR A 343 -13.41 11.53 -30.02
C THR A 343 -12.09 11.08 -30.63
N GLU A 344 -12.01 11.03 -31.96
CA GLU A 344 -10.77 10.70 -32.69
C GLU A 344 -9.62 11.64 -32.29
N ALA A 345 -9.90 12.94 -32.13
CA ALA A 345 -8.93 13.94 -31.70
C ALA A 345 -8.39 13.67 -30.29
N ASN A 346 -9.27 13.35 -29.33
CA ASN A 346 -8.86 13.02 -27.97
C ASN A 346 -8.06 11.72 -27.90
N LEU A 347 -8.49 10.69 -28.66
CA LEU A 347 -7.77 9.43 -28.73
C LEU A 347 -6.36 9.63 -29.33
N LYS A 348 -6.24 10.45 -30.36
CA LYS A 348 -4.95 10.81 -30.95
C LYS A 348 -4.07 11.57 -29.93
N THR A 349 -4.64 12.57 -29.25
CA THR A 349 -3.91 13.33 -28.22
C THR A 349 -3.44 12.43 -27.07
N LEU A 350 -4.31 11.54 -26.58
CA LEU A 350 -3.98 10.61 -25.52
C LEU A 350 -2.80 9.69 -25.92
N ARG A 351 -2.82 9.14 -27.13
CA ARG A 351 -1.80 8.21 -27.61
C ARG A 351 -0.46 8.85 -27.94
N GLU A 352 -0.47 10.08 -28.44
CA GLU A 352 0.74 10.70 -29.01
C GLU A 352 1.37 11.76 -28.10
N LYS A 353 0.57 12.42 -27.22
CA LYS A 353 0.99 13.67 -26.57
C LYS A 353 0.77 13.73 -25.07
N THR A 354 0.41 12.62 -24.43
CA THR A 354 -0.02 12.66 -23.04
C THR A 354 0.99 12.06 -22.07
N VAL A 355 1.51 10.86 -22.30
CA VAL A 355 2.40 10.17 -21.36
C VAL A 355 3.84 10.12 -21.86
N TYR A 356 4.77 10.41 -20.97
CA TYR A 356 6.22 10.49 -21.23
C TYR A 356 6.97 9.79 -20.11
N GLY A 357 7.97 9.00 -20.45
CA GLY A 357 8.76 8.28 -19.44
C GLY A 357 10.21 8.11 -19.81
N HIS A 358 11.07 8.19 -18.81
CA HIS A 358 12.48 7.81 -18.94
C HIS A 358 12.80 6.64 -18.04
N GLU A 359 13.62 5.73 -18.54
CA GLU A 359 14.16 4.60 -17.78
C GLU A 359 15.59 4.33 -18.23
N ILE A 360 16.51 4.26 -17.30
CA ILE A 360 17.95 4.10 -17.60
C ILE A 360 18.32 2.69 -18.06
N THR A 361 17.49 1.71 -17.73
CA THR A 361 17.77 0.30 -17.99
C THR A 361 16.97 -0.24 -19.19
N ASN A 362 17.27 -1.46 -19.60
CA ASN A 362 16.47 -2.19 -20.59
C ASN A 362 15.00 -2.40 -20.21
N THR A 363 14.61 -2.09 -18.97
CA THR A 363 13.21 -2.09 -18.52
C THR A 363 12.37 -1.08 -19.32
N ALA A 364 12.96 -0.04 -19.91
CA ALA A 364 12.29 0.86 -20.85
C ALA A 364 11.54 0.12 -21.99
N ARG A 365 12.08 -0.99 -22.47
CA ARG A 365 11.42 -1.84 -23.48
C ARG A 365 10.13 -2.45 -22.97
N ILE A 366 10.16 -2.91 -21.71
CA ILE A 366 9.00 -3.49 -21.05
C ILE A 366 7.92 -2.43 -20.87
N THR A 367 8.33 -1.22 -20.51
CA THR A 367 7.41 -0.08 -20.40
C THR A 367 6.74 0.21 -21.74
N LYS A 368 7.52 0.29 -22.83
CA LYS A 368 6.96 0.46 -24.18
C LYS A 368 5.95 -0.64 -24.52
N MET A 369 6.31 -1.89 -24.27
CA MET A 369 5.42 -3.03 -24.50
C MET A 369 4.13 -2.92 -23.69
N ASN A 370 4.22 -2.60 -22.42
CA ASN A 370 3.08 -2.42 -21.53
C ASN A 370 2.16 -1.29 -21.99
N MET A 371 2.73 -0.18 -22.50
CA MET A 371 1.97 0.94 -23.06
C MET A 371 1.23 0.53 -24.33
N ILE A 372 1.88 -0.19 -25.25
CA ILE A 372 1.23 -0.76 -26.45
C ILE A 372 0.03 -1.64 -26.06
N LEU A 373 0.19 -2.50 -25.06
CA LEU A 373 -0.90 -3.36 -24.56
C LEU A 373 -2.01 -2.57 -23.88
N ALA A 374 -1.71 -1.43 -23.31
CA ALA A 374 -2.71 -0.53 -22.73
C ALA A 374 -3.50 0.25 -23.80
N GLY A 375 -3.09 0.18 -25.07
CA GLY A 375 -3.73 0.86 -26.21
C GLY A 375 -3.05 2.15 -26.63
N ASP A 376 -1.89 2.46 -26.06
CA ASP A 376 -1.00 3.53 -26.52
C ASP A 376 -0.14 3.04 -27.68
N GLY A 377 -0.38 3.57 -28.88
CA GLY A 377 0.33 3.14 -30.09
C GLY A 377 1.73 3.76 -30.26
N HIS A 378 2.00 4.88 -29.56
CA HIS A 378 3.21 5.68 -29.71
C HIS A 378 3.69 6.14 -28.35
N SER A 379 4.46 5.32 -27.68
CA SER A 379 4.93 5.68 -26.35
C SER A 379 6.14 6.64 -26.42
N ASN A 380 6.05 7.80 -25.78
CA ASN A 380 7.16 8.71 -25.55
C ASN A 380 8.05 8.18 -24.39
N ILE A 381 8.45 6.93 -24.49
CA ILE A 381 9.33 6.26 -23.54
C ILE A 381 10.73 6.21 -24.12
N GLU A 382 11.68 6.78 -23.39
CA GLU A 382 13.09 6.80 -23.78
C GLU A 382 13.95 5.99 -22.80
N MET A 383 14.88 5.20 -23.33
CA MET A 383 15.95 4.62 -22.52
C MET A 383 17.01 5.69 -22.29
N LYS A 384 16.91 6.38 -21.13
CA LYS A 384 17.69 7.59 -20.89
C LYS A 384 17.92 7.81 -19.40
N ASP A 385 19.12 8.27 -19.04
CA ASP A 385 19.41 8.74 -17.69
C ASP A 385 18.79 10.13 -17.49
N SER A 386 17.69 10.20 -16.73
CA SER A 386 16.98 11.45 -16.46
C SER A 386 17.84 12.46 -15.73
N LEU A 387 18.67 12.00 -14.77
CA LEU A 387 19.50 12.91 -13.97
C LEU A 387 20.66 13.52 -14.77
N ALA A 388 21.13 12.84 -15.80
CA ALA A 388 22.13 13.35 -16.74
C ALA A 388 21.54 14.34 -17.76
N ASN A 389 20.21 14.34 -17.91
CA ASN A 389 19.48 15.13 -18.91
C ASN A 389 18.32 15.89 -18.25
N PRO A 390 18.60 16.89 -17.40
CA PRO A 390 17.54 17.65 -16.72
C PRO A 390 16.67 18.38 -17.74
N ILE A 391 15.35 18.29 -17.54
CA ILE A 391 14.37 18.99 -18.36
C ILE A 391 14.06 20.33 -17.70
N ASP A 392 14.16 21.39 -18.48
CA ASP A 392 13.82 22.75 -18.03
C ASP A 392 12.38 23.08 -18.43
N GLY A 393 11.46 22.95 -17.47
CA GLY A 393 10.04 23.27 -17.64
C GLY A 393 9.75 24.77 -17.86
N THR A 394 10.75 25.63 -17.72
CA THR A 394 10.62 27.07 -18.04
C THR A 394 10.90 27.38 -19.48
N SER A 395 11.60 26.50 -20.18
CA SER A 395 12.01 26.70 -21.57
C SER A 395 10.86 26.48 -22.56
N THR A 396 10.91 27.18 -23.67
CA THR A 396 9.93 27.10 -24.76
C THR A 396 10.60 26.84 -26.08
N TYR A 397 9.88 26.25 -27.02
CA TYR A 397 10.27 26.18 -28.43
C TYR A 397 9.09 26.58 -29.33
N THR A 398 9.40 27.03 -30.53
CA THR A 398 8.39 27.40 -31.53
C THR A 398 8.38 26.34 -32.62
N ASP A 399 7.22 25.79 -32.94
CA ASP A 399 7.06 24.81 -34.00
C ASP A 399 7.10 25.44 -35.41
N GLU A 400 7.02 24.58 -36.42
CA GLU A 400 7.04 24.99 -37.85
C GLU A 400 5.86 25.92 -38.21
N ASN A 401 4.78 25.90 -37.43
CA ASN A 401 3.59 26.73 -37.61
C ASN A 401 3.63 28.03 -36.80
N GLY A 402 4.74 28.33 -36.13
CA GLY A 402 4.88 29.51 -35.26
C GLY A 402 4.19 29.40 -33.89
N VAL A 403 3.75 28.22 -33.49
CA VAL A 403 3.12 27.98 -32.17
C VAL A 403 4.20 27.78 -31.13
N VAL A 404 4.09 28.52 -30.02
CA VAL A 404 5.01 28.39 -28.89
C VAL A 404 4.58 27.22 -28.01
N HIS A 405 5.49 26.29 -27.79
CA HIS A 405 5.32 25.12 -26.91
C HIS A 405 6.26 25.19 -25.73
N HIS A 406 5.86 24.62 -24.60
CA HIS A 406 6.70 24.48 -23.43
C HIS A 406 7.32 23.07 -23.37
N ASN A 407 8.59 23.01 -22.97
CA ASN A 407 9.32 21.76 -22.81
C ASN A 407 8.90 20.98 -21.55
N GLY A 408 8.27 21.65 -20.59
CA GLY A 408 7.85 21.03 -19.33
C GLY A 408 6.56 20.23 -19.41
N PHE A 409 6.27 19.57 -18.31
CA PHE A 409 5.10 18.72 -18.11
C PHE A 409 4.11 19.33 -17.11
N ASP A 410 2.84 19.02 -17.28
CA ASP A 410 1.80 19.49 -16.35
C ASP A 410 1.80 18.64 -15.06
N ILE A 411 2.14 17.37 -15.18
CA ILE A 411 2.14 16.41 -14.08
C ILE A 411 3.44 15.62 -14.06
N VAL A 412 4.03 15.47 -12.86
CA VAL A 412 5.14 14.56 -12.63
C VAL A 412 4.74 13.54 -11.58
N LEU A 413 4.83 12.27 -11.93
CA LEU A 413 4.59 11.13 -11.06
C LEU A 413 5.85 10.29 -10.98
N ALA A 414 6.35 10.01 -9.79
CA ALA A 414 7.56 9.20 -9.68
C ALA A 414 7.63 8.41 -8.37
N ASN A 415 8.18 7.20 -8.48
CA ASN A 415 8.79 6.48 -7.38
C ASN A 415 10.31 6.50 -7.62
N MET A 416 11.01 7.42 -6.96
CA MET A 416 12.42 7.66 -7.23
C MET A 416 13.32 6.56 -6.63
N PRO A 417 14.52 6.30 -7.20
CA PRO A 417 15.49 5.41 -6.57
C PRO A 417 15.99 6.00 -5.24
N TYR A 418 15.94 5.20 -4.15
CA TYR A 418 16.24 5.68 -2.80
C TYR A 418 17.72 5.62 -2.46
N SER A 419 18.20 6.66 -1.72
CA SER A 419 19.50 6.68 -1.04
C SER A 419 20.73 6.40 -1.93
N GLN A 420 20.60 6.64 -3.23
CA GLN A 420 21.70 6.48 -4.18
C GLN A 420 22.59 7.73 -4.23
N LYS A 421 23.82 7.58 -4.70
CA LYS A 421 24.70 8.68 -5.03
C LYS A 421 24.64 8.97 -6.53
N THR A 422 24.64 10.25 -6.89
CA THR A 422 24.71 10.67 -8.30
C THR A 422 25.93 11.53 -8.57
N LYS A 423 26.47 11.39 -9.77
CA LYS A 423 27.55 12.26 -10.31
C LYS A 423 27.01 13.49 -11.04
N HIS A 424 25.69 13.56 -11.25
CA HIS A 424 25.04 14.60 -12.06
C HIS A 424 24.54 15.80 -11.25
N GLY A 425 24.87 15.85 -9.95
CA GLY A 425 24.36 16.90 -9.06
C GLY A 425 24.69 18.33 -9.46
N ASN A 426 25.79 18.55 -10.18
CA ASN A 426 26.19 19.88 -10.67
C ASN A 426 25.28 20.46 -11.79
N LEU A 427 24.36 19.65 -12.32
CA LEU A 427 23.39 20.08 -13.33
C LEU A 427 22.13 20.71 -12.72
N TYR A 428 22.04 20.75 -11.38
CA TYR A 428 20.88 21.19 -10.63
C TYR A 428 21.19 22.41 -9.79
N ASP A 429 20.14 23.16 -9.41
CA ASP A 429 20.25 24.44 -8.73
C ASP A 429 20.88 24.32 -7.32
N LEU A 430 20.65 23.20 -6.64
CA LEU A 430 21.33 22.82 -5.40
C LEU A 430 22.25 21.63 -5.67
N PRO A 431 23.52 21.87 -6.01
CA PRO A 431 24.49 20.80 -6.28
C PRO A 431 24.60 19.83 -5.09
N SER A 432 24.46 18.53 -5.37
CA SER A 432 24.54 17.49 -4.36
C SER A 432 24.98 16.15 -4.95
N THR A 433 25.67 15.34 -4.17
CA THR A 433 25.92 13.93 -4.51
C THR A 433 24.80 13.01 -3.98
N ASN A 434 23.87 13.54 -3.19
CA ASN A 434 22.74 12.80 -2.64
C ASN A 434 21.65 12.67 -3.72
N GLY A 435 21.36 11.45 -4.16
CA GLY A 435 20.38 11.15 -5.19
C GLY A 435 18.97 11.58 -4.81
N ASP A 436 18.56 11.42 -3.54
CA ASP A 436 17.23 11.83 -3.09
C ASP A 436 16.98 13.33 -3.35
N SER A 437 18.00 14.16 -3.07
CA SER A 437 17.97 15.61 -3.37
C SER A 437 17.82 15.89 -4.86
N ILE A 438 18.63 15.23 -5.68
CA ILE A 438 18.68 15.50 -7.12
C ILE A 438 17.44 14.97 -7.83
N CYS A 439 16.90 13.82 -7.44
CA CYS A 439 15.64 13.29 -7.98
C CYS A 439 14.46 14.26 -7.73
N VAL A 440 14.33 14.79 -6.51
CA VAL A 440 13.28 15.77 -6.20
C VAL A 440 13.46 17.06 -7.00
N GLN A 441 14.68 17.57 -7.10
CA GLN A 441 14.97 18.76 -7.94
C GLN A 441 14.65 18.51 -9.41
N HIS A 442 14.97 17.31 -9.93
CA HIS A 442 14.65 16.94 -11.32
C HIS A 442 13.14 16.99 -11.55
N CYS A 443 12.35 16.37 -10.68
CA CYS A 443 10.89 16.39 -10.80
C CYS A 443 10.32 17.79 -10.74
N MET A 444 10.81 18.64 -9.84
CA MET A 444 10.37 20.05 -9.72
C MET A 444 10.72 20.88 -10.96
N LYS A 445 11.93 20.66 -11.52
CA LYS A 445 12.44 21.39 -12.69
C LYS A 445 11.69 21.00 -13.96
N ALA A 446 11.25 19.75 -14.06
CA ALA A 446 10.50 19.24 -15.22
C ALA A 446 9.07 19.78 -15.32
N ILE A 447 8.50 20.32 -14.23
CA ILE A 447 7.15 20.89 -14.27
C ILE A 447 7.15 22.20 -15.04
N ASN A 448 6.18 22.33 -15.96
CA ASN A 448 5.94 23.56 -16.70
C ASN A 448 5.59 24.71 -15.75
N SER A 449 6.42 25.75 -15.75
CA SER A 449 6.27 26.93 -14.88
C SER A 449 5.08 27.83 -15.25
N THR A 450 4.54 27.69 -16.45
CA THR A 450 3.38 28.48 -16.91
C THR A 450 2.06 27.74 -16.77
N SER A 451 2.11 26.43 -16.50
CA SER A 451 0.90 25.62 -16.24
C SER A 451 0.20 26.10 -14.98
N GLU A 452 -1.07 26.47 -15.07
CA GLU A 452 -1.87 26.84 -13.91
C GLU A 452 -2.10 25.66 -12.98
N ASN A 453 -1.94 24.43 -13.50
CA ASN A 453 -2.21 23.17 -12.81
C ASN A 453 -0.94 22.30 -12.64
N GLY A 454 0.26 22.88 -12.80
CA GLY A 454 1.52 22.16 -12.65
C GLY A 454 1.64 21.49 -11.28
N ARG A 455 1.77 20.14 -11.24
CA ARG A 455 1.73 19.38 -9.98
C ARG A 455 2.56 18.10 -10.04
N MET A 456 2.93 17.61 -8.87
CA MET A 456 3.68 16.36 -8.74
C MET A 456 3.22 15.54 -7.55
N ALA A 457 3.30 14.22 -7.69
CA ALA A 457 3.22 13.31 -6.57
C ALA A 457 4.43 12.36 -6.63
N LEU A 458 5.21 12.34 -5.56
CA LEU A 458 6.50 11.64 -5.48
C LEU A 458 6.50 10.69 -4.30
N VAL A 459 6.93 9.44 -4.52
CA VAL A 459 7.29 8.53 -3.42
C VAL A 459 8.74 8.82 -3.03
N VAL A 460 8.94 9.16 -1.77
CA VAL A 460 10.25 9.48 -1.20
C VAL A 460 10.53 8.58 0.01
N PRO A 461 11.81 8.28 0.31
CA PRO A 461 12.14 7.63 1.56
C PRO A 461 11.84 8.58 2.74
N GLU A 462 11.35 8.08 3.86
CA GLU A 462 11.00 8.90 5.02
C GLU A 462 12.16 9.80 5.48
N GLY A 463 13.40 9.35 5.28
CA GLY A 463 14.59 10.15 5.54
C GLY A 463 14.60 11.50 4.84
N PHE A 464 13.96 11.63 3.68
CA PHE A 464 13.82 12.91 2.99
C PHE A 464 13.09 13.95 3.84
N LEU A 465 12.13 13.53 4.66
CA LEU A 465 11.30 14.43 5.44
C LEU A 465 12.06 15.08 6.61
N PHE A 466 13.17 14.50 7.12
CA PHE A 466 13.82 14.98 8.34
C PHE A 466 15.35 15.03 8.33
N ARG A 467 16.05 14.34 7.42
CA ARG A 467 17.52 14.33 7.40
C ARG A 467 18.08 15.75 7.27
N LYS A 468 19.13 16.05 8.04
CA LYS A 468 19.77 17.38 8.09
C LYS A 468 20.43 17.76 6.77
N ASP A 469 21.07 16.81 6.07
CA ASP A 469 21.71 17.00 4.77
C ASP A 469 20.71 17.36 3.64
N LEU A 470 19.41 17.10 3.85
CA LEU A 470 18.35 17.40 2.89
C LEU A 470 17.52 18.67 3.28
N THR A 471 17.91 19.40 4.33
CA THR A 471 17.19 20.59 4.78
C THR A 471 17.06 21.63 3.68
N LYS A 472 18.15 21.93 2.96
CA LYS A 472 18.15 22.89 1.84
C LYS A 472 17.24 22.44 0.69
N THR A 473 17.16 21.15 0.41
CA THR A 473 16.27 20.60 -0.63
C THR A 473 14.81 20.78 -0.26
N ARG A 474 14.43 20.57 1.02
CA ARG A 474 13.07 20.83 1.51
C ARG A 474 12.72 22.32 1.49
N GLU A 475 13.68 23.19 1.81
CA GLU A 475 13.52 24.64 1.71
C GLU A 475 13.27 25.05 0.25
N TYR A 476 14.10 24.59 -0.66
CA TYR A 476 13.95 24.80 -2.09
C TYR A 476 12.59 24.29 -2.64
N LEU A 477 12.11 23.17 -2.11
CA LEU A 477 10.78 22.65 -2.44
C LEU A 477 9.68 23.63 -1.98
N LEU A 478 9.76 24.15 -0.76
CA LEU A 478 8.75 25.11 -0.24
C LEU A 478 8.80 26.47 -0.94
N GLU A 479 9.98 26.90 -1.46
CA GLU A 479 10.12 28.13 -2.23
C GLU A 479 9.47 28.03 -3.62
N ASN A 480 9.60 26.86 -4.27
CA ASN A 480 9.22 26.65 -5.67
C ASN A 480 7.87 25.93 -5.83
N CYS A 481 7.38 25.29 -4.81
CA CYS A 481 6.13 24.54 -4.82
C CYS A 481 5.29 24.83 -3.57
N GLN A 482 3.98 24.73 -3.70
CA GLN A 482 3.05 24.69 -2.58
C GLN A 482 2.89 23.23 -2.18
N LEU A 483 3.42 22.85 -1.02
CA LEU A 483 3.21 21.54 -0.44
C LEU A 483 1.72 21.38 -0.08
N GLN A 484 1.03 20.47 -0.73
CA GLN A 484 -0.39 20.21 -0.52
C GLN A 484 -0.60 19.17 0.57
N SER A 485 0.10 18.05 0.45
CA SER A 485 0.00 16.99 1.45
C SER A 485 1.22 16.07 1.47
N ILE A 486 1.38 15.41 2.62
CA ILE A 486 2.28 14.28 2.82
C ILE A 486 1.44 13.11 3.32
N ILE A 487 1.52 11.97 2.63
CA ILE A 487 0.86 10.73 3.01
C ILE A 487 1.97 9.78 3.46
N SER A 488 2.06 9.56 4.76
CA SER A 488 3.07 8.68 5.37
C SER A 488 2.58 7.23 5.32
N LEU A 489 3.27 6.41 4.55
CA LEU A 489 2.91 5.00 4.36
C LEU A 489 3.45 4.15 5.51
N PRO A 490 2.78 3.07 5.92
CA PRO A 490 3.31 2.16 6.92
C PRO A 490 4.58 1.46 6.43
N GLN A 491 5.50 1.19 7.36
CA GLN A 491 6.72 0.44 7.03
C GLN A 491 6.35 -0.95 6.51
N GLY A 492 6.97 -1.37 5.40
CA GLY A 492 6.71 -2.68 4.78
C GLY A 492 5.77 -2.64 3.58
N VAL A 493 5.22 -1.48 3.20
CA VAL A 493 4.39 -1.34 1.98
C VAL A 493 5.13 -1.82 0.72
N PHE A 494 6.43 -1.60 0.66
CA PHE A 494 7.28 -1.98 -0.49
C PHE A 494 8.00 -3.33 -0.32
N LEU A 495 7.63 -4.14 0.69
CA LEU A 495 8.14 -5.50 0.80
C LEU A 495 7.63 -6.37 -0.37
N PRO A 496 8.42 -7.36 -0.82
CA PRO A 496 9.75 -7.77 -0.34
C PRO A 496 10.93 -6.96 -0.90
N TYR A 497 10.69 -5.91 -1.69
CA TYR A 497 11.75 -5.18 -2.42
C TYR A 497 12.60 -4.33 -1.47
N THR A 498 11.96 -3.57 -0.62
CA THR A 498 12.64 -2.76 0.39
C THR A 498 11.83 -2.66 1.68
N GLY A 499 12.54 -2.67 2.81
CA GLY A 499 11.96 -2.39 4.13
C GLY A 499 12.02 -0.90 4.50
N VAL A 500 12.45 -0.03 3.58
CA VAL A 500 12.50 1.42 3.81
C VAL A 500 11.09 1.95 3.96
N LYS A 501 10.83 2.72 5.01
CA LYS A 501 9.57 3.47 5.16
C LYS A 501 9.56 4.61 4.16
N THR A 502 8.43 4.83 3.51
CA THR A 502 8.26 5.80 2.44
C THR A 502 7.05 6.69 2.68
N ASP A 503 7.06 7.84 2.03
CA ASP A 503 6.00 8.84 2.10
C ASP A 503 5.68 9.33 0.69
N ILE A 504 4.43 9.75 0.46
CA ILE A 504 4.02 10.40 -0.78
C ILE A 504 3.98 11.90 -0.52
N ILE A 505 4.76 12.66 -1.29
CA ILE A 505 4.69 14.13 -1.32
C ILE A 505 3.81 14.54 -2.49
N TYR A 506 2.75 15.28 -2.21
CA TYR A 506 1.92 15.94 -3.23
C TYR A 506 2.12 17.44 -3.16
N ALA A 507 2.56 18.05 -4.24
CA ALA A 507 2.84 19.48 -4.33
C ALA A 507 2.40 20.06 -5.68
N THR A 508 2.04 21.35 -5.68
CA THR A 508 1.71 22.12 -6.88
C THR A 508 2.78 23.16 -7.14
N LYS A 509 3.16 23.38 -8.40
CA LYS A 509 4.15 24.38 -8.76
C LYS A 509 3.67 25.78 -8.41
N VAL A 510 4.53 26.60 -7.84
CA VAL A 510 4.24 28.03 -7.66
C VAL A 510 4.25 28.71 -9.02
N ASN A 511 3.09 29.22 -9.42
CA ASN A 511 2.93 30.01 -10.61
C ASN A 511 3.24 31.48 -10.31
N GLN A 512 3.83 32.20 -11.25
CA GLN A 512 4.13 33.63 -11.12
C GLN A 512 2.89 34.50 -10.87
N LYS A 513 1.69 34.03 -11.23
CA LYS A 513 0.42 34.70 -11.00
C LYS A 513 -0.04 34.65 -9.53
N ILE A 514 0.47 33.72 -8.73
CA ILE A 514 0.07 33.55 -7.32
C ILE A 514 0.93 34.46 -6.44
N LYS A 515 0.32 35.49 -5.86
CA LYS A 515 1.03 36.39 -4.93
C LYS A 515 1.48 35.62 -3.68
N ALA A 516 2.58 36.03 -3.08
CA ALA A 516 3.12 35.39 -1.86
C ALA A 516 2.11 35.36 -0.71
N SER A 517 1.22 36.34 -0.60
CA SER A 517 0.13 36.40 0.37
C SER A 517 -0.98 35.38 0.16
N GLU A 518 -1.12 34.89 -1.06
CA GLU A 518 -2.14 33.92 -1.48
C GLU A 518 -1.62 32.48 -1.42
N ARG A 519 -0.32 32.30 -1.17
CA ARG A 519 0.28 30.99 -1.03
C ARG A 519 -0.26 30.27 0.21
N ARG A 520 -0.40 28.97 0.09
CA ARG A 520 -0.84 28.12 1.19
C ARG A 520 0.11 28.22 2.39
N LYS A 521 -0.44 28.32 3.59
CA LYS A 521 0.31 28.48 4.85
C LYS A 521 0.41 27.19 5.66
N ASP A 522 -0.12 26.10 5.17
CA ASP A 522 -0.17 24.79 5.80
C ASP A 522 -0.16 23.67 4.76
N PHE A 523 0.05 22.46 5.20
CA PHE A 523 -0.16 21.25 4.40
C PHE A 523 -0.84 20.16 5.22
N TRP A 524 -1.43 19.21 4.52
CA TRP A 524 -2.07 18.06 5.13
C TRP A 524 -1.06 16.96 5.37
N TYR A 525 -1.06 16.35 6.56
CA TYR A 525 -0.26 15.18 6.88
C TYR A 525 -1.18 14.02 7.23
N PHE A 526 -1.01 12.89 6.58
CA PHE A 526 -1.80 11.70 6.82
C PHE A 526 -0.90 10.51 7.14
N ASP A 527 -0.98 10.01 8.37
CA ASP A 527 -0.24 8.85 8.84
C ASP A 527 -1.10 7.58 8.63
N VAL A 528 -0.91 6.92 7.49
CA VAL A 528 -1.64 5.72 7.08
C VAL A 528 -1.27 4.56 8.00
N LYS A 529 -2.27 3.91 8.59
CA LYS A 529 -2.06 2.74 9.46
C LYS A 529 -2.12 1.43 8.68
N SER A 530 -2.99 1.37 7.68
CA SER A 530 -3.16 0.20 6.83
C SER A 530 -3.35 0.61 5.38
N ASP A 531 -2.58 0.02 4.50
CA ASP A 531 -2.75 0.15 3.05
C ASP A 531 -3.66 -0.96 2.47
N GLY A 532 -4.30 -1.78 3.34
CA GLY A 532 -5.18 -2.88 2.96
C GLY A 532 -4.46 -4.21 2.71
N TYR A 533 -3.16 -4.29 3.02
CA TYR A 533 -2.34 -5.50 2.85
C TYR A 533 -1.51 -5.80 4.09
N THR A 534 -1.11 -7.09 4.26
CA THR A 534 -0.18 -7.46 5.32
C THR A 534 1.18 -6.79 5.09
N LEU A 535 1.85 -6.37 6.18
CA LEU A 535 3.16 -5.71 6.12
C LEU A 535 4.32 -6.72 6.22
N ASP A 536 4.18 -7.85 5.53
CA ASP A 536 5.17 -8.92 5.42
C ASP A 536 5.60 -9.12 3.95
N ASN A 537 6.53 -10.05 3.71
CA ASN A 537 7.06 -10.33 2.37
C ASN A 537 6.01 -10.91 1.39
N HIS A 538 4.87 -11.36 1.89
CA HIS A 538 3.82 -11.96 1.06
C HIS A 538 2.77 -10.95 0.61
N ARG A 539 2.63 -9.82 1.31
CA ARG A 539 1.72 -8.73 0.96
C ARG A 539 0.31 -9.24 0.61
N ARG A 540 -0.32 -9.99 1.53
CA ARG A 540 -1.66 -10.53 1.34
C ARG A 540 -2.71 -9.45 1.60
N LYS A 541 -3.73 -9.38 0.76
CA LYS A 541 -4.86 -8.45 0.93
C LYS A 541 -5.57 -8.74 2.26
N LEU A 542 -5.88 -7.71 3.01
CA LEU A 542 -6.64 -7.78 4.26
C LEU A 542 -8.13 -7.55 3.99
N ASP A 543 -8.98 -8.09 4.85
CA ASP A 543 -10.42 -7.83 4.81
C ASP A 543 -10.77 -6.39 5.28
N THR A 544 -9.82 -5.72 5.93
CA THR A 544 -9.98 -4.32 6.35
C THR A 544 -9.68 -3.38 5.19
N PRO A 545 -10.52 -2.35 4.94
CA PRO A 545 -10.29 -1.40 3.88
C PRO A 545 -9.00 -0.61 4.08
N SER A 546 -8.37 -0.22 2.97
CA SER A 546 -7.21 0.67 2.97
C SER A 546 -7.57 2.06 3.50
N ASP A 547 -6.74 2.63 4.36
CA ASP A 547 -6.92 4.01 4.82
C ASP A 547 -6.70 5.03 3.69
N LEU A 548 -5.94 4.66 2.65
CA LEU A 548 -5.70 5.51 1.49
C LEU A 548 -6.99 5.94 0.78
N SER A 549 -8.01 5.08 0.78
CA SER A 549 -9.33 5.42 0.21
C SER A 549 -10.04 6.54 0.98
N LYS A 550 -9.67 6.78 2.23
CA LYS A 550 -10.26 7.78 3.10
C LYS A 550 -9.55 9.14 3.03
N TYR A 551 -8.40 9.24 2.36
CA TYR A 551 -7.61 10.47 2.28
C TYR A 551 -8.47 11.67 1.81
N GLU A 552 -9.24 11.51 0.76
CA GLU A 552 -10.08 12.58 0.22
C GLU A 552 -11.26 12.94 1.14
N GLU A 553 -11.74 12.01 1.93
CA GLU A 553 -12.74 12.26 2.95
C GLU A 553 -12.17 13.11 4.07
N TYR A 554 -11.00 12.73 4.58
CA TYR A 554 -10.36 13.41 5.70
C TYR A 554 -9.87 14.82 5.36
N ARG A 555 -9.47 15.04 4.13
CA ARG A 555 -9.05 16.35 3.60
C ARG A 555 -10.13 17.45 3.71
N LYS A 556 -11.36 17.09 3.99
CA LYS A 556 -12.55 17.97 4.00
C LYS A 556 -13.05 18.28 5.40
N PHE A 557 -12.47 17.69 6.43
CA PHE A 557 -12.89 17.98 7.78
C PHE A 557 -12.76 19.48 8.09
N ASP A 558 -13.82 20.07 8.65
CA ASP A 558 -13.81 21.42 9.17
C ASP A 558 -12.92 21.51 10.41
N LYS A 559 -12.48 22.73 10.73
CA LYS A 559 -11.65 23.01 11.93
C LYS A 559 -12.27 22.46 13.22
N ASP A 560 -13.59 22.37 13.30
CA ASP A 560 -14.33 21.83 14.45
C ASP A 560 -14.21 20.29 14.57
N GLN A 561 -13.70 19.61 13.56
CA GLN A 561 -13.51 18.16 13.51
C GLN A 561 -12.05 17.71 13.70
N ILE A 562 -11.17 18.64 14.08
CA ILE A 562 -9.71 18.38 14.25
C ILE A 562 -9.44 17.20 15.17
N GLU A 563 -10.18 17.05 16.28
CA GLU A 563 -10.01 15.91 17.18
C GLU A 563 -10.30 14.57 16.53
N ASN A 564 -11.31 14.53 15.67
CA ASN A 564 -11.65 13.31 14.91
C ASN A 564 -10.60 13.02 13.84
N MET A 565 -10.05 14.06 13.20
CA MET A 565 -8.95 13.93 12.24
C MET A 565 -7.70 13.34 12.90
N LEU A 566 -7.32 13.83 14.08
CA LEU A 566 -6.15 13.33 14.82
C LEU A 566 -6.29 11.85 15.21
N LYS A 567 -7.50 11.39 15.55
CA LYS A 567 -7.77 9.99 15.89
C LYS A 567 -7.48 9.03 14.72
N VAL A 568 -7.68 9.49 13.49
CA VAL A 568 -7.43 8.71 12.28
C VAL A 568 -6.06 8.98 11.64
N GLY A 569 -5.20 9.76 12.30
CA GLY A 569 -3.84 10.06 11.83
C GLY A 569 -3.75 11.17 10.80
N PHE A 570 -4.80 12.01 10.66
CA PHE A 570 -4.85 13.10 9.70
C PHE A 570 -4.70 14.46 10.39
N GLU A 571 -3.79 15.30 9.93
CA GLU A 571 -3.39 16.53 10.58
C GLU A 571 -3.19 17.67 9.58
N ILE A 572 -3.38 18.91 10.05
CA ILE A 572 -3.00 20.12 9.32
C ILE A 572 -1.75 20.71 9.97
N ILE A 573 -0.67 20.80 9.21
CA ILE A 573 0.62 21.25 9.68
C ILE A 573 0.89 22.69 9.21
N PRO A 574 0.95 23.69 10.11
CA PRO A 574 1.29 25.05 9.74
C PRO A 574 2.74 25.19 9.31
N LEU A 575 3.00 25.87 8.19
CA LEU A 575 4.35 26.06 7.63
C LEU A 575 5.26 26.91 8.54
N ASP A 576 4.70 27.82 9.32
CA ASP A 576 5.49 28.60 10.29
C ASP A 576 6.16 27.73 11.38
N LYS A 577 5.47 26.69 11.85
CA LYS A 577 6.04 25.68 12.74
C LYS A 577 7.14 24.85 12.04
N VAL A 578 6.95 24.54 10.77
CA VAL A 578 7.90 23.78 9.95
C VAL A 578 9.19 24.56 9.73
N HIS A 579 9.09 25.84 9.36
CA HIS A 579 10.25 26.72 9.19
C HIS A 579 11.07 26.87 10.48
N LYS A 580 10.43 26.99 11.64
CA LYS A 580 11.10 27.05 12.95
C LYS A 580 11.83 25.75 13.32
N ASN A 581 11.45 24.62 12.73
CA ASN A 581 12.00 23.27 12.96
C ASN A 581 12.84 22.75 11.78
N SER A 582 13.68 23.59 11.18
CA SER A 582 14.60 23.19 10.10
C SER A 582 13.92 22.51 8.91
N ASN A 583 12.72 22.97 8.57
CA ASN A 583 11.91 22.44 7.47
C ASN A 583 11.70 20.92 7.55
N ILE A 584 11.46 20.39 8.74
CA ILE A 584 11.11 18.98 8.92
C ILE A 584 9.65 18.78 8.53
N PHE A 585 9.36 17.77 7.70
CA PHE A 585 8.02 17.51 7.15
C PHE A 585 7.26 16.39 7.87
N VAL A 586 7.84 15.82 8.94
CA VAL A 586 7.20 14.74 9.70
C VAL A 586 6.10 15.33 10.59
N GLY A 587 4.84 15.11 10.24
CA GLY A 587 3.68 15.71 10.92
C GLY A 587 3.58 15.35 12.40
N SER A 588 3.89 14.09 12.75
CA SER A 588 3.84 13.65 14.16
C SER A 588 4.69 14.48 15.13
N ARG A 589 5.68 15.22 14.64
CA ARG A 589 6.47 16.17 15.45
C ARG A 589 5.70 17.43 15.84
N TYR A 590 4.65 17.76 15.12
CA TYR A 590 3.85 18.98 15.32
C TYR A 590 2.56 18.71 16.06
N ARG A 591 2.30 17.44 16.41
CA ARG A 591 1.16 17.08 17.25
C ARG A 591 1.29 17.82 18.56
N GLU A 592 0.34 18.70 18.83
CA GLU A 592 0.21 19.24 20.17
C GLU A 592 -0.04 18.05 21.09
N GLN A 593 0.83 17.87 22.06
CA GLN A 593 0.55 16.91 23.13
C GLN A 593 -0.83 17.29 23.66
N LYS A 594 -1.79 16.35 23.68
CA LYS A 594 -3.09 16.58 24.28
C LYS A 594 -2.86 17.30 25.57
N ALA A 595 -3.52 18.47 25.76
CA ALA A 595 -3.47 19.14 27.02
C ALA A 595 -3.80 18.10 28.09
N ILE A 596 -2.85 17.83 28.97
CA ILE A 596 -3.08 16.88 30.06
C ILE A 596 -4.11 17.59 30.95
N ILE A 597 -5.38 17.17 30.82
CA ILE A 597 -6.43 17.63 31.71
C ILE A 597 -6.12 17.00 33.06
N SER A 598 -5.51 17.78 33.94
CA SER A 598 -5.14 17.36 35.28
C SER A 598 -5.51 18.47 36.26
N ASN A 599 -6.05 18.09 37.42
CA ASN A 599 -6.26 19.00 38.55
C ASN A 599 -4.95 19.29 39.28
N TYR A 600 -3.84 18.71 38.83
CA TYR A 600 -2.52 18.86 39.42
C TYR A 600 -1.60 19.73 38.55
N GLU A 601 -0.55 20.27 39.14
CA GLU A 601 0.52 20.98 38.45
C GLU A 601 1.07 20.10 37.28
N ILE A 602 1.27 20.72 36.12
CA ILE A 602 1.91 20.06 34.99
C ILE A 602 3.35 20.54 34.90
N VAL A 603 4.29 19.63 35.03
CA VAL A 603 5.73 19.87 34.97
C VAL A 603 6.38 19.10 33.84
N THR A 604 7.59 19.44 33.45
CA THR A 604 8.39 18.60 32.56
C THR A 604 9.12 17.51 33.36
N ILE A 605 9.47 16.40 32.72
CA ILE A 605 10.30 15.36 33.36
C ILE A 605 11.63 16.00 33.83
N GLY A 606 12.18 16.97 33.08
CA GLY A 606 13.41 17.71 33.46
C GLY A 606 13.30 18.52 34.73
N ASP A 607 12.09 18.95 35.13
CA ASP A 607 11.86 19.71 36.37
C ASP A 607 11.90 18.84 37.63
N VAL A 608 11.70 17.51 37.47
CA VAL A 608 11.53 16.58 38.60
C VAL A 608 12.45 15.35 38.53
N ALA A 609 13.30 15.25 37.53
CA ALA A 609 14.21 14.12 37.38
C ALA A 609 15.46 14.46 36.55
N THR A 610 16.51 13.65 36.71
CA THR A 610 17.72 13.69 35.89
C THR A 610 17.85 12.44 35.05
N LEU A 611 18.45 12.58 33.84
CA LEU A 611 18.61 11.45 32.92
C LEU A 611 20.05 10.95 32.90
N VAL A 612 20.20 9.64 33.01
CA VAL A 612 21.48 8.93 32.89
C VAL A 612 21.47 7.98 31.70
N SER A 613 22.62 7.87 31.03
CA SER A 613 22.82 6.89 29.97
C SER A 613 23.69 5.77 30.52
N GLY A 614 23.42 4.56 30.08
CA GLY A 614 24.27 3.43 30.39
C GLY A 614 25.60 3.44 29.62
N TYR A 615 26.42 2.45 29.87
CA TYR A 615 27.80 2.31 29.41
C TYR A 615 27.96 1.24 28.33
N GLY A 616 28.94 1.41 27.47
CA GLY A 616 29.37 0.31 26.60
C GLY A 616 29.88 -0.87 27.42
N PHE A 617 29.40 -2.08 27.13
CA PHE A 617 29.80 -3.26 27.91
C PHE A 617 30.60 -4.25 27.05
N PRO A 618 31.96 -4.22 27.16
CA PRO A 618 32.85 -5.09 26.41
C PRO A 618 32.58 -6.58 26.66
N MET A 619 32.63 -7.39 25.62
CA MET A 619 32.39 -8.85 25.74
C MET A 619 33.28 -9.54 26.76
N ALA A 620 34.53 -9.08 26.90
CA ALA A 620 35.46 -9.64 27.86
C ALA A 620 35.08 -9.46 29.34
N LEU A 621 34.20 -8.50 29.63
CA LEU A 621 33.71 -8.21 30.97
C LEU A 621 32.31 -8.79 31.25
N GLN A 622 31.72 -9.50 30.28
CA GLN A 622 30.39 -10.09 30.42
C GLN A 622 30.46 -11.42 31.17
N GLY A 623 29.49 -11.60 32.08
CA GLY A 623 29.41 -12.79 32.91
C GLY A 623 29.02 -12.46 34.34
N GLN A 624 29.01 -13.49 35.21
CA GLN A 624 28.70 -13.32 36.64
C GLN A 624 29.98 -13.17 37.45
N VAL A 625 30.63 -12.01 37.30
CA VAL A 625 31.89 -11.75 38.04
C VAL A 625 31.73 -10.44 38.81
N GLY A 626 31.43 -10.49 40.11
CA GLY A 626 31.28 -9.33 40.99
C GLY A 626 29.96 -9.29 41.72
N THR A 627 29.67 -8.14 42.33
CA THR A 627 28.49 -7.95 43.19
C THR A 627 27.54 -6.87 42.68
N ILE A 628 27.93 -6.06 41.70
CA ILE A 628 27.14 -4.96 41.18
C ILE A 628 26.42 -5.44 39.89
N PRO A 629 25.07 -5.45 39.85
CA PRO A 629 24.34 -5.87 38.65
C PRO A 629 24.64 -4.91 37.47
N PHE A 630 24.84 -5.50 36.28
CA PHE A 630 24.97 -4.78 35.03
C PHE A 630 23.88 -5.25 34.03
N TYR A 631 22.81 -4.46 33.92
CA TYR A 631 21.63 -4.82 33.13
C TYR A 631 21.78 -4.50 31.66
N LYS A 632 21.39 -5.43 30.80
CA LYS A 632 21.20 -5.25 29.38
C LYS A 632 19.68 -5.24 29.05
N VAL A 633 19.33 -4.75 27.88
CA VAL A 633 17.92 -4.76 27.41
C VAL A 633 17.28 -6.15 27.53
N GLY A 634 18.07 -7.22 27.29
CA GLY A 634 17.62 -8.60 27.39
C GLY A 634 17.14 -9.01 28.79
N ASP A 635 17.74 -8.45 29.83
CA ASP A 635 17.41 -8.79 31.23
C ASP A 635 16.02 -8.28 31.64
N MET A 636 15.48 -7.27 30.92
CA MET A 636 14.10 -6.80 31.11
C MET A 636 13.04 -7.86 30.72
N ASN A 637 13.46 -8.97 30.10
CA ASN A 637 12.60 -10.08 29.70
C ASN A 637 12.66 -11.28 30.69
N SER A 638 13.57 -11.22 31.66
CA SER A 638 13.74 -12.31 32.65
C SER A 638 12.53 -12.35 33.60
N VAL A 639 12.14 -13.55 33.96
CA VAL A 639 11.08 -13.77 34.95
C VAL A 639 11.50 -13.15 36.29
N GLY A 640 10.62 -12.39 36.90
CA GLY A 640 10.92 -11.63 38.13
C GLY A 640 11.34 -10.18 37.87
N ASN A 641 11.70 -9.84 36.60
CA ASN A 641 12.08 -8.47 36.21
C ASN A 641 10.94 -7.69 35.54
N GLU A 642 9.69 -8.07 35.76
CA GLU A 642 8.54 -7.45 35.06
C GLU A 642 8.30 -6.00 35.49
N ILE A 643 8.61 -5.65 36.73
CA ILE A 643 8.45 -4.31 37.29
C ILE A 643 9.77 -3.81 37.86
N GLU A 644 10.34 -4.54 38.80
CA GLU A 644 11.62 -4.25 39.43
C GLU A 644 12.71 -5.19 38.89
N MET A 645 13.91 -4.66 38.70
CA MET A 645 15.05 -5.44 38.23
C MET A 645 15.73 -6.11 39.44
N HIS A 646 15.60 -7.43 39.54
CA HIS A 646 16.18 -8.22 40.64
C HIS A 646 17.36 -9.08 40.14
N ASP A 647 17.23 -9.66 38.94
CA ASP A 647 18.20 -10.59 38.42
C ASP A 647 18.92 -10.01 37.18
N SER A 648 20.23 -10.13 37.13
CA SER A 648 21.08 -9.80 35.99
C SER A 648 21.88 -11.02 35.55
N ARG A 649 22.10 -11.14 34.26
CA ARG A 649 23.02 -12.13 33.69
C ARG A 649 24.48 -11.71 33.84
N ASN A 650 24.73 -10.46 34.19
CA ASN A 650 26.05 -9.88 34.27
C ASN A 650 26.21 -9.12 35.59
N TYR A 651 27.30 -9.35 36.25
CA TYR A 651 27.70 -8.65 37.45
C TYR A 651 29.10 -8.11 37.29
N VAL A 652 29.41 -6.98 37.89
CA VAL A 652 30.71 -6.30 37.80
C VAL A 652 31.27 -6.12 39.20
N SER A 653 32.58 -6.28 39.35
CA SER A 653 33.25 -5.98 40.60
C SER A 653 33.45 -4.46 40.77
N ILE A 654 33.67 -4.04 41.99
CA ILE A 654 33.92 -2.63 42.31
C ILE A 654 35.18 -2.14 41.61
N GLU A 655 36.22 -2.97 41.55
CA GLU A 655 37.50 -2.66 40.91
C GLU A 655 37.31 -2.40 39.41
N VAL A 656 36.58 -3.28 38.71
CA VAL A 656 36.26 -3.09 37.29
C VAL A 656 35.43 -1.83 37.05
N ALA A 657 34.49 -1.56 37.91
CA ALA A 657 33.67 -0.36 37.79
C ALA A 657 34.52 0.92 37.94
N GLN A 658 35.49 0.92 38.90
CA GLN A 658 36.41 2.03 39.11
C GLN A 658 37.38 2.19 37.92
N GLU A 659 37.96 1.09 37.42
CA GLU A 659 38.86 1.09 36.26
C GLU A 659 38.18 1.66 35.01
N GLN A 660 36.94 1.25 34.77
CA GLN A 660 36.13 1.69 33.63
C GLN A 660 35.46 3.07 33.86
N LYS A 661 35.61 3.67 35.07
CA LYS A 661 34.95 4.91 35.48
C LYS A 661 33.42 4.85 35.34
N TRP A 662 32.85 3.69 35.60
CA TRP A 662 31.41 3.52 35.62
C TRP A 662 30.83 3.87 36.98
N ILE A 663 29.70 4.57 36.98
CA ILE A 663 28.97 5.01 38.17
C ILE A 663 27.65 4.25 38.24
N THR A 664 27.33 3.68 39.38
CA THR A 664 26.03 3.04 39.62
C THR A 664 24.91 4.07 39.64
N SER A 665 23.79 3.74 39.03
CA SER A 665 22.53 4.44 39.17
C SER A 665 21.86 3.99 40.50
N PRO A 666 21.23 4.89 41.27
CA PRO A 666 20.66 4.53 42.57
C PRO A 666 19.43 3.63 42.42
N LYS A 667 19.08 2.89 43.49
CA LYS A 667 17.80 2.22 43.65
C LYS A 667 16.66 3.21 43.35
N GLY A 668 15.60 2.71 42.65
CA GLY A 668 14.47 3.52 42.27
C GLY A 668 14.64 4.21 40.90
N THR A 669 15.83 4.14 40.27
CA THR A 669 15.99 4.63 38.89
C THR A 669 15.04 3.88 37.93
N VAL A 670 14.24 4.61 37.17
CA VAL A 670 13.36 4.01 36.17
C VAL A 670 14.11 3.89 34.85
N ILE A 671 14.25 2.69 34.34
CA ILE A 671 15.03 2.40 33.14
C ILE A 671 14.15 1.93 31.99
N PHE A 672 14.54 2.27 30.74
CA PHE A 672 13.85 1.82 29.51
C PHE A 672 14.83 1.74 28.33
N PRO A 673 14.49 0.93 27.29
CA PRO A 673 15.32 0.85 26.07
C PRO A 673 15.26 2.16 25.29
N LYS A 674 16.45 2.66 24.86
CA LYS A 674 16.55 3.90 24.08
C LYS A 674 17.08 3.73 22.66
N ILE A 675 17.50 2.52 22.24
CA ILE A 675 18.08 2.23 20.91
C ILE A 675 17.51 0.93 20.36
N GLY A 676 17.16 0.95 19.06
CA GLY A 676 16.82 -0.22 18.29
C GLY A 676 15.38 -0.71 18.45
N ALA A 677 15.09 -1.90 17.93
CA ALA A 677 13.76 -2.51 17.94
C ALA A 677 13.18 -2.72 19.36
N ALA A 678 14.03 -2.74 20.37
CA ALA A 678 13.60 -2.89 21.77
C ALA A 678 12.73 -1.73 22.26
N ILE A 679 12.81 -0.54 21.67
CA ILE A 679 11.95 0.61 21.98
C ILE A 679 10.48 0.25 21.79
N ALA A 680 10.15 -0.45 20.68
CA ALA A 680 8.79 -0.87 20.36
C ALA A 680 8.18 -1.85 21.38
N THR A 681 9.01 -2.49 22.22
CA THR A 681 8.51 -3.33 23.33
C THR A 681 7.89 -2.53 24.44
N ASN A 682 8.10 -1.23 24.45
CA ASN A 682 7.56 -0.25 25.41
C ASN A 682 7.82 -0.61 26.88
N LYS A 683 8.93 -1.29 27.18
CA LYS A 683 9.26 -1.78 28.53
C LYS A 683 9.86 -0.68 29.39
N LYS A 684 9.41 -0.59 30.64
CA LYS A 684 9.97 0.24 31.71
C LYS A 684 10.15 -0.62 32.94
N ARG A 685 11.24 -0.41 33.64
CA ARG A 685 11.61 -1.15 34.86
C ARG A 685 12.15 -0.19 35.92
N ILE A 686 12.14 -0.61 37.16
CA ILE A 686 12.69 0.13 38.27
C ILE A 686 13.91 -0.64 38.81
N LEU A 687 15.01 0.01 39.13
CA LEU A 687 16.13 -0.64 39.77
C LEU A 687 15.80 -0.95 41.24
N SER A 688 15.86 -2.24 41.63
CA SER A 688 15.61 -2.67 43.04
C SER A 688 16.79 -2.37 43.95
N GLU A 689 17.98 -2.22 43.40
CA GLU A 689 19.23 -1.88 44.07
C GLU A 689 20.12 -0.99 43.20
N PRO A 690 21.21 -0.42 43.71
CA PRO A 690 22.14 0.32 42.89
C PRO A 690 22.76 -0.56 41.82
N ALA A 691 22.66 -0.15 40.54
CA ALA A 691 23.08 -0.98 39.43
C ALA A 691 23.63 -0.14 38.27
N MET A 692 24.23 -0.82 37.30
CA MET A 692 24.66 -0.27 36.01
C MET A 692 23.81 -0.88 34.89
N PHE A 693 23.82 -0.25 33.72
CA PHE A 693 23.14 -0.76 32.54
C PHE A 693 23.87 -0.36 31.26
N ASP A 694 23.56 -1.05 30.17
CA ASP A 694 24.23 -0.87 28.88
C ASP A 694 23.81 0.44 28.17
N ASN A 695 24.57 0.85 27.17
CA ASN A 695 24.37 2.07 26.42
C ASN A 695 23.06 2.10 25.59
N ASN A 696 22.38 0.95 25.45
CA ASN A 696 21.06 0.86 24.81
C ASN A 696 19.89 1.18 25.75
N VAL A 697 20.18 1.42 27.02
CA VAL A 697 19.24 1.75 28.08
C VAL A 697 19.41 3.20 28.52
N MET A 698 18.30 3.86 28.88
CA MET A 698 18.27 5.16 29.53
C MET A 698 17.61 5.02 30.90
N GLY A 699 18.15 5.75 31.89
CA GLY A 699 17.61 5.79 33.24
C GLY A 699 17.11 7.19 33.61
N ILE A 700 16.00 7.23 34.36
CA ILE A 700 15.40 8.42 34.97
C ILE A 700 15.63 8.32 36.48
N ILE A 701 16.41 9.24 37.04
CA ILE A 701 16.62 9.36 38.48
C ILE A 701 15.65 10.44 38.97
N CYS A 702 14.67 10.03 39.80
CA CYS A 702 13.64 10.90 40.34
C CYS A 702 14.20 11.82 41.43
N SER A 703 13.74 13.07 41.45
CA SER A 703 13.99 13.98 42.56
C SER A 703 13.06 13.66 43.74
N GLU A 704 13.23 14.37 44.88
CA GLU A 704 12.37 14.21 46.06
C GLU A 704 10.90 14.62 45.81
N ARG A 705 10.62 15.34 44.72
CA ARG A 705 9.26 15.79 44.35
C ARG A 705 8.39 14.70 43.72
N ILE A 706 8.99 13.60 43.21
CA ILE A 706 8.27 12.56 42.52
C ILE A 706 8.73 11.16 42.92
N MET A 707 7.80 10.31 43.28
CA MET A 707 8.09 8.93 43.66
C MET A 707 8.48 8.10 42.44
N PRO A 708 9.55 7.25 42.50
CA PRO A 708 9.96 6.38 41.38
C PRO A 708 8.85 5.48 40.88
N ARG A 709 8.03 4.94 41.79
CA ARG A 709 6.91 4.09 41.47
C ARG A 709 5.80 4.84 40.73
N PHE A 710 5.53 6.10 41.13
CA PHE A 710 4.59 6.96 40.45
C PHE A 710 5.11 7.33 39.03
N MET A 711 6.40 7.72 38.91
CA MET A 711 7.03 7.96 37.62
C MET A 711 6.91 6.73 36.70
N TRP A 712 7.11 5.53 37.23
CA TRP A 712 6.97 4.30 36.46
C TRP A 712 5.54 4.12 35.91
N TYR A 713 4.50 4.41 36.72
CA TYR A 713 3.11 4.38 36.24
C TYR A 713 2.84 5.44 35.17
N VAL A 714 3.31 6.65 35.37
CA VAL A 714 3.20 7.72 34.39
C VAL A 714 3.84 7.30 33.07
N LEU A 715 5.04 6.74 33.10
CA LEU A 715 5.71 6.26 31.89
C LEU A 715 4.99 5.07 31.25
N ASN A 716 4.34 4.19 32.03
CA ASN A 716 3.55 3.10 31.46
C ASN A 716 2.27 3.57 30.76
N SER A 717 1.75 4.75 31.08
CA SER A 717 0.67 5.38 30.32
C SER A 717 1.12 5.99 28.99
N ILE A 718 2.45 6.07 28.76
CA ILE A 718 3.06 6.70 27.58
C ILE A 718 3.71 5.62 26.71
N ASP A 719 3.43 5.63 25.42
CA ASP A 719 4.19 4.82 24.46
C ASP A 719 5.48 5.55 24.07
N ILE A 720 6.61 5.05 24.59
CA ILE A 720 7.94 5.64 24.32
C ILE A 720 8.41 5.48 22.88
N SER A 721 7.76 4.65 22.08
CA SER A 721 8.07 4.57 20.64
C SER A 721 7.78 5.89 19.92
N ASN A 722 6.84 6.68 20.44
CA ASN A 722 6.55 8.03 19.94
C ASN A 722 7.69 9.04 20.17
N TRP A 723 8.61 8.75 21.06
CA TRP A 723 9.80 9.57 21.35
C TRP A 723 11.00 9.21 20.49
N ALA A 724 10.95 8.05 19.84
CA ALA A 724 12.05 7.53 19.05
C ALA A 724 12.23 8.31 17.75
N THR A 725 13.49 8.53 17.39
CA THR A 725 13.84 8.96 16.04
C THR A 725 13.47 7.85 15.06
N ARG A 726 13.10 8.23 13.86
CA ARG A 726 12.84 7.29 12.77
C ARG A 726 14.13 6.88 12.03
N ALA A 727 15.29 7.02 12.65
CA ALA A 727 16.55 6.51 12.15
C ALA A 727 16.61 4.97 12.23
N ASN A 728 17.48 4.35 11.49
CA ASN A 728 17.75 2.93 11.63
C ASN A 728 19.20 2.71 12.13
N PRO A 729 19.40 2.25 13.37
CA PRO A 729 18.36 1.90 14.36
C PRO A 729 17.67 3.13 14.99
N PRO A 730 16.38 3.04 15.39
CA PRO A 730 15.68 4.12 16.07
C PRO A 730 16.33 4.42 17.43
N SER A 731 16.30 5.68 17.86
CA SER A 731 16.87 6.08 19.14
C SER A 731 16.06 7.18 19.81
N ILE A 732 16.08 7.23 21.14
CA ILE A 732 15.44 8.27 21.96
C ILE A 732 16.54 9.18 22.52
N SER A 733 16.44 10.50 22.25
CA SER A 733 17.38 11.49 22.80
C SER A 733 16.97 11.92 24.21
N LYS A 734 17.94 12.41 24.99
CA LYS A 734 17.69 12.94 26.35
C LYS A 734 16.74 14.13 26.30
N ASP A 735 16.93 15.06 25.37
CA ASP A 735 16.15 16.30 25.28
C ASP A 735 14.65 16.02 25.06
N ILE A 736 14.31 15.07 24.20
CA ILE A 736 12.92 14.69 23.99
C ILE A 736 12.27 14.17 25.29
N VAL A 737 13.00 13.39 26.08
CA VAL A 737 12.47 12.84 27.34
C VAL A 737 12.33 13.95 28.40
N LEU A 738 13.31 14.86 28.53
CA LEU A 738 13.29 15.95 29.49
C LEU A 738 12.12 16.92 29.25
N GLU A 739 11.74 17.14 27.96
CA GLU A 739 10.67 18.04 27.57
C GLU A 739 9.26 17.43 27.74
N GLN A 740 9.15 16.13 28.08
CA GLN A 740 7.85 15.52 28.29
C GLN A 740 7.13 16.09 29.50
N ARG A 741 5.86 16.46 29.28
CA ARG A 741 5.00 17.04 30.31
C ARG A 741 4.24 15.95 31.05
N ILE A 742 4.26 15.97 32.36
CA ILE A 742 3.61 15.00 33.24
C ILE A 742 2.84 15.70 34.36
N PRO A 743 1.76 15.13 34.91
CA PRO A 743 1.11 15.65 36.08
C PRO A 743 1.98 15.38 37.35
N LEU A 744 2.08 16.35 38.22
CA LEU A 744 2.79 16.25 39.47
C LEU A 744 1.83 16.45 40.67
N PRO A 745 1.15 15.40 41.16
CA PRO A 745 0.39 15.47 42.40
C PRO A 745 1.30 15.68 43.61
N PRO A 746 0.79 16.21 44.75
CA PRO A 746 1.49 16.13 46.01
C PRO A 746 1.88 14.71 46.40
N LEU A 747 2.99 14.50 47.12
CA LEU A 747 3.51 13.16 47.44
C LEU A 747 2.49 12.25 48.11
N GLU A 748 1.59 12.77 48.92
CA GLU A 748 0.50 12.01 49.57
C GLU A 748 -0.47 11.47 48.51
N ALA A 749 -0.85 12.28 47.51
CA ALA A 749 -1.69 11.85 46.41
C ALA A 749 -0.96 10.85 45.47
N GLN A 750 0.36 11.04 45.24
CA GLN A 750 1.16 10.05 44.51
C GLN A 750 1.14 8.71 45.23
N GLN A 751 1.31 8.70 46.57
CA GLN A 751 1.27 7.48 47.37
C GLN A 751 -0.08 6.77 47.31
N GLN A 752 -1.19 7.53 47.33
CA GLN A 752 -2.54 6.96 47.19
C GLN A 752 -2.73 6.31 45.80
N ILE A 753 -2.36 7.03 44.73
CA ILE A 753 -2.44 6.52 43.34
C ILE A 753 -1.58 5.28 43.17
N VAL A 754 -0.36 5.28 43.67
CA VAL A 754 0.55 4.12 43.62
C VAL A 754 -0.06 2.93 44.37
N SER A 755 -0.61 3.14 45.57
CA SER A 755 -1.21 2.07 46.37
C SER A 755 -2.41 1.43 45.67
N GLU A 756 -3.26 2.23 45.03
CA GLU A 756 -4.41 1.73 44.26
C GLU A 756 -3.97 0.94 43.03
N LEU A 757 -3.04 1.48 42.23
CA LEU A 757 -2.54 0.83 41.03
C LEU A 757 -1.72 -0.43 41.32
N ASP A 758 -0.95 -0.46 42.40
CA ASP A 758 -0.25 -1.66 42.88
C ASP A 758 -1.25 -2.75 43.31
N GLY A 759 -2.38 -2.37 43.92
CA GLY A 759 -3.47 -3.30 44.22
C GLY A 759 -4.02 -3.95 42.94
N TYR A 760 -4.26 -3.18 41.89
CA TYR A 760 -4.67 -3.76 40.59
C TYR A 760 -3.60 -4.66 39.97
N GLN A 761 -2.30 -4.29 40.05
CA GLN A 761 -1.22 -5.15 39.56
C GLN A 761 -1.15 -6.49 40.31
N GLN A 762 -1.39 -6.50 41.62
CA GLN A 762 -1.44 -7.74 42.41
C GLN A 762 -2.61 -8.66 41.96
N ILE A 763 -3.80 -8.08 41.71
CA ILE A 763 -4.95 -8.82 41.18
C ILE A 763 -4.62 -9.42 39.80
N ILE A 764 -4.03 -8.62 38.90
CA ILE A 764 -3.65 -9.10 37.55
C ILE A 764 -2.61 -10.22 37.66
N ALA A 765 -1.60 -10.08 38.49
CA ALA A 765 -0.56 -11.08 38.70
C ALA A 765 -1.16 -12.37 39.26
N GLY A 766 -2.05 -12.27 40.29
CA GLY A 766 -2.76 -13.40 40.83
C GLY A 766 -3.63 -14.13 39.81
N ALA A 767 -4.36 -13.36 38.98
CA ALA A 767 -5.18 -13.92 37.91
C ALA A 767 -4.33 -14.66 36.85
N ARG A 768 -3.17 -14.12 36.46
CA ARG A 768 -2.23 -14.81 35.59
C ARG A 768 -1.71 -16.11 36.15
N VAL A 769 -1.37 -16.16 37.45
CA VAL A 769 -0.96 -17.39 38.14
C VAL A 769 -2.07 -18.41 38.10
N VAL A 770 -3.31 -17.99 38.37
CA VAL A 770 -4.48 -18.90 38.26
C VAL A 770 -4.61 -19.45 36.86
N VAL A 771 -4.58 -18.58 35.83
CA VAL A 771 -4.74 -19.00 34.42
C VAL A 771 -3.61 -19.93 33.97
N SER A 772 -2.35 -19.60 34.34
CA SER A 772 -1.19 -20.41 33.91
C SER A 772 -1.08 -21.77 34.63
N ASN A 773 -1.62 -21.86 35.84
CA ASN A 773 -1.60 -23.08 36.66
C ASN A 773 -2.96 -23.80 36.71
N TYR A 774 -3.96 -23.28 35.99
CA TYR A 774 -5.26 -23.92 35.91
C TYR A 774 -5.13 -25.25 35.15
N ASN A 775 -4.99 -26.32 35.89
CA ASN A 775 -5.08 -27.68 35.38
C ASN A 775 -6.40 -28.25 35.89
N PRO A 776 -7.38 -28.56 35.03
CA PRO A 776 -8.63 -29.15 35.49
C PRO A 776 -8.31 -30.57 36.07
N VAL A 777 -8.21 -30.66 37.38
CA VAL A 777 -8.01 -31.96 38.03
C VAL A 777 -9.40 -32.53 38.32
N ILE A 778 -9.71 -33.62 37.65
CA ILE A 778 -10.86 -34.44 38.02
C ILE A 778 -10.48 -35.23 39.27
N SER A 779 -11.10 -34.95 40.41
CA SER A 779 -10.91 -35.74 41.62
C SER A 779 -11.37 -37.16 41.36
N THR A 780 -10.42 -38.11 41.35
CA THR A 780 -10.70 -39.53 41.16
C THR A 780 -11.06 -40.17 42.49
N ASN A 781 -12.03 -41.07 42.47
CA ASN A 781 -12.38 -41.93 43.63
C ASN A 781 -11.63 -43.25 43.46
N GLU A 782 -11.03 -43.75 44.53
CA GLU A 782 -10.29 -45.02 44.55
C GLU A 782 -11.16 -46.22 44.10
N MET A 783 -12.49 -46.08 44.21
CA MET A 783 -13.42 -47.11 43.74
C MET A 783 -13.71 -47.08 42.24
N TRP A 784 -13.22 -46.09 41.52
CA TRP A 784 -13.38 -46.01 40.05
C TRP A 784 -12.43 -46.98 39.32
N LYS A 785 -13.03 -47.76 38.44
CA LYS A 785 -12.23 -48.66 37.61
C LYS A 785 -11.34 -47.89 36.65
N THR A 786 -10.05 -48.15 36.69
CA THR A 786 -9.10 -47.67 35.70
C THR A 786 -9.23 -48.48 34.42
N VAL A 787 -9.44 -47.81 33.30
CA VAL A 787 -9.48 -48.40 31.95
C VAL A 787 -8.49 -47.70 31.05
N THR A 788 -8.08 -48.32 29.96
CA THR A 788 -7.24 -47.66 28.97
C THR A 788 -8.07 -46.77 28.02
N VAL A 789 -7.43 -45.79 27.39
CA VAL A 789 -8.11 -44.96 26.41
C VAL A 789 -8.65 -45.81 25.25
N GLY A 790 -7.93 -46.89 24.86
CA GLY A 790 -8.38 -47.84 23.84
C GLY A 790 -9.60 -48.68 24.24
N ASP A 791 -9.91 -48.78 25.57
CA ASP A 791 -11.13 -49.46 26.02
C ASP A 791 -12.40 -48.58 25.93
N LEU A 792 -12.21 -47.27 25.79
CA LEU A 792 -13.26 -46.26 25.75
C LEU A 792 -13.50 -45.63 24.39
N PHE A 793 -12.47 -45.57 23.58
CA PHE A 793 -12.48 -44.90 22.29
C PHE A 793 -11.90 -45.79 21.18
N GLU A 794 -12.55 -45.75 20.05
CA GLU A 794 -12.06 -46.40 18.83
C GLU A 794 -11.42 -45.37 17.92
N VAL A 795 -10.28 -45.72 17.33
CA VAL A 795 -9.60 -44.84 16.36
C VAL A 795 -10.34 -44.92 15.03
N VAL A 796 -10.91 -43.81 14.62
CA VAL A 796 -11.55 -43.69 13.30
C VAL A 796 -10.48 -43.88 12.19
N THR A 797 -10.69 -44.90 11.39
CA THR A 797 -9.75 -45.27 10.31
C THR A 797 -10.28 -44.98 8.91
N ASP A 798 -11.58 -44.64 8.81
CA ASP A 798 -12.22 -44.33 7.53
C ASP A 798 -11.55 -43.20 6.83
N THR A 799 -11.26 -43.38 5.54
CA THR A 799 -10.60 -42.40 4.73
C THR A 799 -11.35 -42.16 3.42
N VAL A 800 -11.30 -40.95 2.93
CA VAL A 800 -11.81 -40.57 1.61
C VAL A 800 -10.65 -40.08 0.75
N ASN A 801 -10.62 -40.53 -0.51
CA ASN A 801 -9.74 -39.95 -1.51
C ASN A 801 -10.52 -38.88 -2.28
N PRO A 802 -10.19 -37.60 -2.11
CA PRO A 802 -10.93 -36.50 -2.73
C PRO A 802 -11.02 -36.62 -4.27
N ALA A 803 -10.04 -37.24 -4.91
CA ALA A 803 -10.03 -37.42 -6.37
C ALA A 803 -11.19 -38.32 -6.91
N ASN A 804 -11.83 -39.08 -6.03
CA ASN A 804 -12.92 -40.01 -6.38
C ASN A 804 -14.29 -39.47 -5.98
N GLU A 805 -14.37 -38.26 -5.46
CA GLU A 805 -15.60 -37.66 -4.88
C GLU A 805 -15.89 -36.31 -5.55
N THR A 806 -17.15 -35.89 -5.49
CA THR A 806 -17.59 -34.59 -6.00
C THR A 806 -18.55 -33.92 -5.01
N GLY A 807 -18.49 -32.57 -4.91
CA GLY A 807 -19.36 -31.79 -4.05
C GLY A 807 -18.63 -31.02 -2.96
N THR A 808 -19.39 -30.41 -2.06
CA THR A 808 -18.88 -29.64 -0.91
C THR A 808 -18.82 -30.49 0.36
N VAL A 809 -17.77 -30.31 1.14
CA VAL A 809 -17.53 -31.00 2.42
C VAL A 809 -17.05 -30.02 3.47
N ASP A 810 -17.28 -30.33 4.73
CA ASP A 810 -16.63 -29.64 5.85
C ASP A 810 -15.23 -30.23 6.06
N TYR A 811 -14.21 -29.43 5.84
CA TYR A 811 -12.81 -29.81 6.05
C TYR A 811 -12.26 -29.11 7.29
N VAL A 812 -11.69 -29.89 8.22
CA VAL A 812 -11.02 -29.36 9.41
C VAL A 812 -9.52 -29.65 9.30
N GLY A 813 -8.71 -28.61 9.09
CA GLY A 813 -7.25 -28.67 9.18
C GLY A 813 -6.76 -28.19 10.56
N LEU A 814 -5.45 -28.31 10.80
CA LEU A 814 -4.84 -27.79 12.05
C LEU A 814 -5.06 -26.28 12.19
N GLU A 815 -5.12 -25.58 11.09
CA GLU A 815 -5.41 -24.15 11.01
C GLU A 815 -6.81 -23.76 11.49
N ASN A 816 -7.73 -24.71 11.50
CA ASN A 816 -9.10 -24.52 11.97
C ASN A 816 -9.29 -24.83 13.45
N ILE A 817 -8.24 -25.23 14.17
CA ILE A 817 -8.30 -25.56 15.59
C ILE A 817 -7.53 -24.49 16.38
N GLU A 818 -8.23 -23.75 17.21
CA GLU A 818 -7.61 -22.72 18.05
C GLU A 818 -6.74 -23.38 19.12
N SER A 819 -5.45 -23.01 19.14
CA SER A 819 -4.49 -23.56 20.09
C SER A 819 -4.86 -23.21 21.53
N GLY A 820 -4.80 -24.20 22.41
CA GLY A 820 -5.10 -24.05 23.85
C GLY A 820 -6.57 -24.14 24.22
N THR A 821 -7.51 -23.87 23.33
CA THR A 821 -8.97 -23.98 23.61
C THR A 821 -9.62 -25.17 22.91
N GLY A 822 -9.00 -25.65 21.80
CA GLY A 822 -9.55 -26.71 20.96
C GLY A 822 -10.81 -26.31 20.19
N LYS A 823 -11.16 -25.01 20.18
CA LYS A 823 -12.34 -24.50 19.48
C LYS A 823 -12.09 -24.53 17.96
N ILE A 824 -13.09 -24.99 17.21
CA ILE A 824 -13.07 -24.95 15.74
C ILE A 824 -13.40 -23.52 15.30
N ILE A 825 -12.54 -22.95 14.44
CA ILE A 825 -12.63 -21.58 13.94
C ILE A 825 -12.51 -21.55 12.42
N GLY A 826 -13.03 -20.49 11.79
CA GLY A 826 -12.95 -20.27 10.36
C GLY A 826 -14.05 -20.97 9.54
N LYS A 827 -13.95 -20.86 8.22
CA LYS A 827 -14.87 -21.50 7.27
C LYS A 827 -14.40 -22.94 7.02
N LEU A 828 -15.26 -23.89 7.27
CA LEU A 828 -14.97 -25.32 7.09
C LEU A 828 -15.40 -25.83 5.72
N GLU A 829 -16.50 -25.31 5.18
CA GLU A 829 -17.05 -25.75 3.91
C GLU A 829 -16.11 -25.44 2.73
N CYS A 830 -15.73 -26.45 1.99
CA CYS A 830 -14.91 -26.32 0.78
C CYS A 830 -15.33 -27.36 -0.27
N ASP A 831 -14.99 -27.10 -1.53
CA ASP A 831 -15.15 -28.09 -2.60
C ASP A 831 -14.13 -29.21 -2.38
N ILE A 832 -14.59 -30.47 -2.40
CA ILE A 832 -13.76 -31.64 -2.15
C ILE A 832 -12.58 -31.72 -3.14
N ASN A 833 -12.75 -31.24 -4.36
CA ASN A 833 -11.70 -31.20 -5.39
C ASN A 833 -10.52 -30.28 -5.02
N THR A 834 -10.69 -29.37 -4.04
CA THR A 834 -9.60 -28.51 -3.56
C THR A 834 -8.65 -29.25 -2.59
N ILE A 835 -9.02 -30.40 -2.12
CA ILE A 835 -8.28 -31.20 -1.17
C ILE A 835 -7.38 -32.20 -1.92
N LYS A 836 -6.07 -32.05 -1.78
CA LYS A 836 -5.07 -32.79 -2.60
C LYS A 836 -4.66 -34.17 -2.12
N SER A 837 -5.03 -34.57 -0.93
CA SER A 837 -4.60 -35.86 -0.36
C SER A 837 -5.72 -36.55 0.38
N THR A 838 -5.65 -37.89 0.45
CA THR A 838 -6.57 -38.69 1.27
C THR A 838 -6.75 -38.12 2.66
N LYS A 839 -7.97 -38.01 3.13
CA LYS A 839 -8.34 -37.47 4.45
C LYS A 839 -9.12 -38.49 5.25
N ARG A 840 -9.04 -38.36 6.58
CA ARG A 840 -9.91 -39.15 7.48
C ARG A 840 -11.29 -38.52 7.52
N VAL A 841 -12.31 -39.37 7.51
CA VAL A 841 -13.72 -38.97 7.69
C VAL A 841 -14.03 -39.02 9.19
N PHE A 842 -14.70 -38.01 9.69
CA PHE A 842 -15.14 -37.92 11.09
C PHE A 842 -16.60 -37.46 11.19
N LYS A 843 -17.23 -37.68 12.33
CA LYS A 843 -18.62 -37.31 12.66
C LYS A 843 -18.66 -36.33 13.83
N ASN A 844 -19.80 -35.69 14.02
CA ASN A 844 -19.99 -34.69 15.11
C ASN A 844 -19.68 -35.20 16.52
N THR A 845 -19.64 -36.50 16.74
CA THR A 845 -19.34 -37.12 18.06
C THR A 845 -17.87 -37.50 18.21
N ASP A 846 -17.07 -37.34 17.18
CA ASP A 846 -15.68 -37.77 17.23
C ASP A 846 -14.81 -36.69 17.89
N ILE A 847 -13.80 -37.14 18.64
CA ILE A 847 -12.80 -36.25 19.23
C ILE A 847 -11.62 -36.15 18.30
N LEU A 848 -11.35 -34.92 17.82
CA LEU A 848 -10.21 -34.64 16.94
C LEU A 848 -8.95 -34.38 17.77
N PHE A 849 -7.89 -35.11 17.46
CA PHE A 849 -6.62 -34.99 18.14
C PHE A 849 -5.49 -34.68 17.17
N GLY A 850 -4.81 -33.55 17.34
CA GLY A 850 -3.64 -33.17 16.56
C GLY A 850 -2.40 -33.92 16.99
N SER A 851 -1.78 -34.70 16.09
CA SER A 851 -0.63 -35.55 16.39
C SER A 851 0.72 -34.90 16.11
N LYS A 852 0.78 -33.63 15.63
CA LYS A 852 2.01 -32.85 15.42
C LYS A 852 1.81 -31.41 15.77
#